data_160179a34e9a47f4200738b272200198
#
_entry.id   160179a34e9a47f4200738b272200198
#
_cell.length_a   1.000
_cell.length_b   1.000
_cell.length_c   1.000
_cell.angle_alpha   90.00
_cell.angle_beta   90.00
_cell.angle_gamma   90.00
#
_symmetry.space_group_name_H-M   'P 1'
#
loop_
_entity.id
_entity.type
_entity.pdbx_description
1 polymer ?
#
loop_
_entity_poly.entity_id
_entity_poly.type
_entity_poly.pdbx_seq_one_letter_code
_entity_poly.pdbx_strand_id
1 'polypeptide(L)'
;MFKSWIKRTIFIFLIIGSFALSFVFAQSYDSDRMIPSFDEISPFVDSNRYTHQKAETYAFNTQDPFLDALEIETDSGLLSVDLASLAFQIENSRGYIWSSTIDYDREGFANTFKNRVRSALIIESFNTNNNNFAITEENLFEPGTTITVTEITNGFHAHITFGRTKIKVGLYVTFDSGILNVYIPQDEIVEGDVFKLSTIKVYPYFGAVIETETPGYVFLPDGIGALYDYKASDPSIGSNYQKEFYGRNMSYNLETDLSNFQNLGKSIYAPVYGFVHGVNQQAVFAYVTEGAPYGRLNLYFPSRNRGVTTVFSEYVYRRTYSQPIDRLGNVISLLQGEKNKFDVNITYHFLENEDANYVGMANTYRNLLDIEHTTSNLNDIPFRMDIIGLEKRDGLLWAETEVMTRLEDVSNMLSDLSLSGINHTYVTLHGFTKDGVTWSPPYYEKLSSRIGSSKELTEIKEASTYLLFGTEYMKASNRSRGFTQYFDLAKKISDQTYRYQSSTDIKYLLEHEKTRALLNSSFDALSSYDVDGYLIGSFGNMLYQDYQNSDSLNDQITWMQELLSSKDEMIVLYDAFDYMFEVMDAYFDMPMYSSQYIVFDDTVPFLSIALSGVMPLFAPYANFYPYARDELLRLIDFHVYPSFILTNRSSKFLQDTSLEFIYTSSYRDLNDAIKTYYHFVNDALKYVYGEKIIARDVISNGVVRVTYENDVSIIINYLDRPYNDQGTIIQAKNYVVKNN
;
A
#
# COMPACT_ATOMS: atom_id res chain seq x y z
N MET A 1 -19.13 36.94 -59.95
CA MET A 1 -19.81 35.69 -59.41
C MET A 1 -19.04 34.42 -59.76
N PHE A 2 -18.52 34.21 -60.95
CA PHE A 2 -17.81 32.94 -61.29
C PHE A 2 -16.55 32.64 -60.47
N LYS A 3 -15.69 33.61 -60.12
CA LYS A 3 -14.48 33.44 -59.29
C LYS A 3 -14.78 33.14 -57.85
N SER A 4 -15.92 33.53 -57.29
CA SER A 4 -16.36 33.23 -55.95
C SER A 4 -16.89 31.81 -55.83
N TRP A 5 -17.52 31.30 -56.86
CA TRP A 5 -18.05 29.94 -56.92
C TRP A 5 -16.91 28.92 -57.03
N ILE A 6 -15.91 29.14 -57.83
CA ILE A 6 -14.71 28.29 -57.94
C ILE A 6 -13.94 28.19 -56.59
N LYS A 7 -13.79 29.33 -55.90
CA LYS A 7 -13.13 29.31 -54.57
C LYS A 7 -13.90 28.50 -53.51
N ARG A 8 -15.23 28.58 -53.52
CA ARG A 8 -16.08 27.78 -52.64
C ARG A 8 -16.04 26.30 -52.98
N THR A 9 -16.02 25.95 -54.25
CA THR A 9 -15.95 24.56 -54.70
C THR A 9 -14.58 23.94 -54.36
N ILE A 10 -13.48 24.68 -54.56
CA ILE A 10 -12.12 24.21 -54.14
C ILE A 10 -12.00 24.06 -52.62
N PHE A 11 -12.62 24.97 -51.85
CA PHE A 11 -12.62 24.88 -50.39
C PHE A 11 -13.41 23.68 -49.90
N ILE A 12 -14.54 23.36 -50.48
CA ILE A 12 -15.34 22.15 -50.19
C ILE A 12 -14.56 20.89 -50.57
N PHE A 13 -13.89 20.84 -51.70
CA PHE A 13 -13.04 19.70 -52.09
C PHE A 13 -11.82 19.53 -51.19
N LEU A 14 -11.21 20.61 -50.69
CA LEU A 14 -10.14 20.56 -49.72
C LEU A 14 -10.62 20.04 -48.35
N ILE A 15 -11.82 20.43 -47.90
CA ILE A 15 -12.41 19.90 -46.66
C ILE A 15 -12.77 18.42 -46.82
N ILE A 16 -13.41 18.02 -47.90
CA ILE A 16 -13.74 16.62 -48.19
C ILE A 16 -12.45 15.78 -48.35
N GLY A 17 -11.44 16.31 -48.98
CA GLY A 17 -10.14 15.68 -49.15
C GLY A 17 -9.40 15.51 -47.80
N SER A 18 -9.46 16.50 -46.92
CA SER A 18 -8.87 16.39 -45.57
C SER A 18 -9.64 15.41 -44.68
N PHE A 19 -10.97 15.36 -44.80
CA PHE A 19 -11.78 14.34 -44.10
C PHE A 19 -11.50 12.92 -44.62
N ALA A 20 -11.35 12.74 -45.94
CA ALA A 20 -11.02 11.46 -46.55
C ALA A 20 -9.59 10.99 -46.15
N LEU A 21 -8.62 11.92 -46.14
CA LEU A 21 -7.28 11.62 -45.64
C LEU A 21 -7.27 11.30 -44.15
N SER A 22 -8.03 12.02 -43.32
CA SER A 22 -8.17 11.70 -41.90
C SER A 22 -8.81 10.34 -41.68
N PHE A 23 -9.78 9.95 -42.49
CA PHE A 23 -10.40 8.60 -42.41
C PHE A 23 -9.45 7.49 -42.88
N VAL A 24 -8.62 7.72 -43.88
CA VAL A 24 -7.61 6.74 -44.33
C VAL A 24 -6.49 6.59 -43.32
N PHE A 25 -6.05 7.69 -42.68
CA PHE A 25 -5.08 7.61 -41.56
C PHE A 25 -5.68 6.96 -40.30
N ALA A 26 -6.96 7.16 -40.02
CA ALA A 26 -7.64 6.49 -38.87
C ALA A 26 -7.81 4.98 -39.11
N GLN A 27 -7.90 4.50 -40.35
CA GLN A 27 -7.98 3.06 -40.64
C GLN A 27 -6.63 2.34 -40.64
N SER A 28 -5.51 3.05 -40.82
CA SER A 28 -4.18 2.43 -40.84
C SER A 28 -3.52 2.27 -39.47
N TYR A 29 -4.17 2.70 -38.39
CA TYR A 29 -3.63 2.60 -37.02
C TYR A 29 -4.15 1.39 -36.25
N ASP A 30 -4.83 0.45 -36.89
CA ASP A 30 -5.51 -0.68 -36.26
C ASP A 30 -4.72 -2.00 -36.35
N SER A 31 -3.46 -1.96 -36.69
CA SER A 31 -2.59 -3.14 -36.70
C SER A 31 -1.31 -2.86 -35.93
N ASP A 32 -0.90 -3.82 -35.15
CA ASP A 32 0.40 -3.95 -34.49
C ASP A 32 0.61 -3.20 -33.17
N ARG A 33 -0.37 -3.21 -32.27
CA ARG A 33 -0.03 -3.04 -30.86
C ARG A 33 0.60 -4.33 -30.38
N MET A 34 1.91 -4.27 -30.05
CA MET A 34 2.64 -5.42 -29.54
C MET A 34 2.02 -5.85 -28.23
N ILE A 35 1.26 -6.94 -28.25
CA ILE A 35 0.97 -7.72 -27.05
C ILE A 35 2.29 -8.41 -26.70
N PRO A 36 2.80 -8.29 -25.46
CA PRO A 36 4.05 -8.93 -25.09
C PRO A 36 3.99 -10.43 -25.40
N SER A 37 4.96 -10.93 -26.13
CA SER A 37 5.00 -12.35 -26.47
C SER A 37 5.32 -13.17 -25.23
N PHE A 38 4.52 -14.19 -24.97
CA PHE A 38 4.79 -15.16 -23.91
C PHE A 38 6.08 -15.95 -24.15
N ASP A 39 6.46 -16.15 -25.40
CA ASP A 39 7.65 -16.92 -25.80
C ASP A 39 8.93 -16.10 -25.75
N GLU A 40 8.83 -14.77 -25.64
CA GLU A 40 9.98 -13.90 -25.52
C GLU A 40 10.57 -13.98 -24.11
N ILE A 41 11.78 -14.52 -24.03
CA ILE A 41 12.51 -14.71 -22.76
C ILE A 41 13.45 -13.53 -22.55
N SER A 42 13.27 -12.78 -21.46
CA SER A 42 14.20 -11.75 -21.05
C SER A 42 15.52 -12.34 -20.53
N PRO A 43 16.68 -11.67 -20.73
CA PRO A 43 17.90 -12.07 -20.04
C PRO A 43 17.71 -11.92 -18.51
N PHE A 44 18.32 -12.84 -17.75
CA PHE A 44 18.36 -12.70 -16.30
C PHE A 44 19.29 -11.54 -15.92
N VAL A 45 18.81 -10.69 -15.01
CA VAL A 45 19.57 -9.55 -14.50
C VAL A 45 19.69 -9.68 -12.98
N ASP A 46 20.92 -9.68 -12.45
CA ASP A 46 21.18 -9.77 -11.00
C ASP A 46 20.54 -8.63 -10.20
N SER A 47 20.11 -7.56 -10.87
CA SER A 47 19.35 -6.48 -10.23
C SER A 47 17.89 -6.84 -9.92
N ASN A 48 17.44 -8.04 -10.22
CA ASN A 48 16.17 -8.58 -9.77
C ASN A 48 16.20 -8.84 -8.26
N ARG A 49 15.85 -7.81 -7.50
CA ARG A 49 16.01 -7.73 -6.04
C ARG A 49 15.14 -8.72 -5.25
N TYR A 50 14.17 -9.41 -5.86
CA TYR A 50 13.34 -10.43 -5.22
C TYR A 50 13.92 -11.86 -5.34
N THR A 51 15.10 -12.02 -5.91
CA THR A 51 15.75 -13.31 -6.13
C THR A 51 17.15 -13.41 -5.52
N HIS A 52 17.50 -12.51 -4.61
CA HIS A 52 18.77 -12.57 -3.90
C HIS A 52 18.72 -13.57 -2.75
N GLN A 53 19.70 -14.45 -2.70
CA GLN A 53 19.83 -15.41 -1.61
C GLN A 53 20.25 -14.71 -0.31
N LYS A 54 19.48 -14.95 0.76
CA LYS A 54 19.84 -14.57 2.13
C LYS A 54 20.31 -15.82 2.86
N ALA A 55 21.61 -16.01 2.95
CA ALA A 55 22.17 -17.13 3.69
C ALA A 55 21.88 -16.97 5.20
N GLU A 56 21.79 -18.10 5.90
CA GLU A 56 21.77 -18.10 7.35
C GLU A 56 23.02 -17.38 7.88
N THR A 57 22.84 -16.50 8.86
CA THR A 57 23.91 -15.73 9.46
C THR A 57 23.80 -15.79 10.99
N TYR A 58 24.92 -15.75 11.68
CA TYR A 58 24.95 -15.83 13.14
C TYR A 58 25.33 -14.48 13.74
N ALA A 59 24.43 -13.92 14.56
CA ALA A 59 24.66 -12.69 15.30
C ALA A 59 25.21 -13.02 16.71
N PHE A 60 26.34 -12.41 17.03
CA PHE A 60 26.86 -12.42 18.41
C PHE A 60 26.24 -11.26 19.17
N ASN A 61 26.04 -11.46 20.48
CA ASN A 61 25.56 -10.39 21.33
C ASN A 61 26.67 -9.33 21.50
N THR A 62 26.38 -8.09 21.15
CA THR A 62 27.30 -6.95 21.24
C THR A 62 26.95 -6.01 22.40
N GLN A 63 25.89 -6.31 23.14
CA GLN A 63 25.40 -5.51 24.25
C GLN A 63 25.70 -6.20 25.59
N ASP A 64 26.27 -5.42 26.52
CA ASP A 64 26.39 -5.85 27.90
C ASP A 64 25.09 -5.55 28.68
N PRO A 65 24.75 -6.35 29.71
CA PRO A 65 23.64 -6.05 30.59
C PRO A 65 23.80 -4.69 31.29
N PHE A 66 22.70 -3.98 31.51
CA PHE A 66 22.71 -2.76 32.32
C PHE A 66 23.19 -3.03 33.76
N LEU A 67 24.08 -2.16 34.26
CA LEU A 67 24.72 -2.42 35.59
C LEU A 67 23.81 -2.06 36.77
N ASP A 68 23.02 -1.01 36.69
CA ASP A 68 22.17 -0.47 37.76
C ASP A 68 20.72 -0.29 37.27
N ALA A 69 20.15 -1.31 36.60
CA ALA A 69 18.80 -1.26 36.08
C ALA A 69 17.75 -1.53 37.15
N LEU A 70 16.55 -0.99 36.94
CA LEU A 70 15.34 -1.52 37.56
C LEU A 70 15.00 -2.87 36.88
N GLU A 71 15.04 -3.94 37.61
CA GLU A 71 14.69 -5.27 37.13
C GLU A 71 13.23 -5.57 37.46
N ILE A 72 12.42 -5.83 36.42
CA ILE A 72 11.01 -6.17 36.57
C ILE A 72 10.82 -7.61 36.10
N GLU A 73 10.45 -8.48 37.01
CA GLU A 73 10.04 -9.85 36.66
C GLU A 73 8.66 -9.81 36.03
N THR A 74 8.55 -10.38 34.82
CA THR A 74 7.31 -10.43 34.04
C THR A 74 6.94 -11.88 33.71
N ASP A 75 5.74 -12.13 33.25
CA ASP A 75 5.31 -13.47 32.80
C ASP A 75 6.13 -14.01 31.63
N SER A 76 6.82 -13.11 30.89
CA SER A 76 7.61 -13.43 29.69
C SER A 76 9.12 -13.45 29.91
N GLY A 77 9.59 -13.04 31.07
CA GLY A 77 11.02 -12.97 31.43
C GLY A 77 11.39 -11.66 32.12
N LEU A 78 12.68 -11.37 32.18
CA LEU A 78 13.20 -10.19 32.85
C LEU A 78 13.22 -8.98 31.94
N LEU A 79 12.57 -7.89 32.35
CA LEU A 79 12.65 -6.58 31.75
C LEU A 79 13.56 -5.68 32.56
N SER A 80 14.77 -5.38 32.07
CA SER A 80 15.73 -4.50 32.73
C SER A 80 15.62 -3.08 32.18
N VAL A 81 15.46 -2.07 33.06
CA VAL A 81 15.16 -0.68 32.68
C VAL A 81 16.16 0.30 33.28
N ASP A 82 16.83 1.09 32.46
CA ASP A 82 17.65 2.24 32.92
C ASP A 82 16.72 3.42 33.26
N LEU A 83 16.61 3.74 34.54
CA LEU A 83 15.70 4.79 35.05
C LEU A 83 16.02 6.19 34.53
N ALA A 84 17.25 6.46 34.10
CA ALA A 84 17.65 7.79 33.62
C ALA A 84 17.25 8.03 32.17
N SER A 85 17.16 6.99 31.37
CA SER A 85 16.88 7.06 29.92
C SER A 85 15.59 6.37 29.53
N LEU A 86 15.02 5.54 30.41
CA LEU A 86 13.94 4.58 30.16
C LEU A 86 14.30 3.58 29.07
N ALA A 87 15.58 3.42 28.74
CA ALA A 87 16.04 2.35 27.88
C ALA A 87 15.80 1.01 28.55
N PHE A 88 15.44 0.01 27.78
CA PHE A 88 15.18 -1.33 28.28
C PHE A 88 16.10 -2.38 27.62
N GLN A 89 16.25 -3.49 28.31
CA GLN A 89 16.85 -4.72 27.79
C GLN A 89 15.96 -5.92 28.11
N ILE A 90 15.90 -6.87 27.16
CA ILE A 90 15.23 -8.17 27.32
C ILE A 90 16.20 -9.25 26.84
N GLU A 91 16.49 -10.22 27.70
CA GLU A 91 17.28 -11.39 27.32
C GLU A 91 16.36 -12.51 26.85
N ASN A 92 16.61 -13.07 25.69
CA ASN A 92 15.84 -14.18 25.16
C ASN A 92 16.33 -15.55 25.70
N SER A 93 15.64 -16.63 25.35
CA SER A 93 15.94 -17.99 25.81
C SER A 93 17.35 -18.49 25.43
N ARG A 94 18.05 -17.82 24.52
CA ARG A 94 19.39 -18.18 24.05
C ARG A 94 20.50 -17.28 24.61
N GLY A 95 20.15 -16.38 25.54
CA GLY A 95 21.10 -15.43 26.11
C GLY A 95 21.40 -14.23 25.19
N TYR A 96 20.60 -14.00 24.13
CA TYR A 96 20.72 -12.81 23.30
C TYR A 96 19.98 -11.66 23.95
N ILE A 97 20.66 -10.52 24.14
CA ILE A 97 20.09 -9.32 24.76
C ILE A 97 19.58 -8.38 23.68
N TRP A 98 18.27 -8.24 23.58
CA TRP A 98 17.64 -7.17 22.85
C TRP A 98 17.68 -5.87 23.64
N SER A 99 18.23 -4.81 23.06
CA SER A 99 18.40 -3.52 23.73
C SER A 99 17.74 -2.39 22.96
N SER A 100 17.08 -1.49 23.67
CA SER A 100 16.51 -0.25 23.08
C SER A 100 17.54 0.85 22.88
N THR A 101 18.82 0.58 23.13
CA THR A 101 19.97 1.46 22.89
C THR A 101 21.14 0.66 22.30
N ILE A 102 22.18 1.36 21.85
CA ILE A 102 23.44 0.78 21.37
C ILE A 102 24.52 0.85 22.47
N ASP A 103 25.71 0.26 22.21
CA ASP A 103 26.91 0.59 22.97
C ASP A 103 27.30 2.06 22.73
N TYR A 104 26.82 2.93 23.63
CA TYR A 104 26.99 4.37 23.52
C TYR A 104 28.30 4.88 24.10
N ASP A 105 29.01 4.11 24.92
CA ASP A 105 30.26 4.53 25.55
C ASP A 105 31.47 4.44 24.62
N ARG A 106 31.25 4.11 23.40
CA ARG A 106 32.21 4.00 22.33
C ARG A 106 33.00 5.29 22.09
N GLU A 107 34.29 5.14 21.85
CA GLU A 107 35.16 6.25 21.47
C GLU A 107 34.66 6.92 20.17
N GLY A 108 34.67 8.25 20.13
CA GLY A 108 34.24 9.04 19.00
C GLY A 108 32.78 9.50 19.02
N PHE A 109 31.95 8.99 19.91
CA PHE A 109 30.59 9.50 20.08
C PHE A 109 30.58 10.73 21.01
N ALA A 110 30.06 11.85 20.48
CA ALA A 110 29.84 13.07 21.28
C ALA A 110 28.72 12.85 22.33
N ASN A 111 28.79 13.54 23.47
CA ASN A 111 27.80 13.40 24.55
C ASN A 111 26.35 13.65 24.08
N THR A 112 26.15 14.59 23.16
CA THR A 112 24.83 14.85 22.58
C THR A 112 24.26 13.65 21.82
N PHE A 113 25.13 12.92 21.11
CA PHE A 113 24.74 11.71 20.41
C PHE A 113 24.52 10.54 21.39
N LYS A 114 25.39 10.39 22.41
CA LYS A 114 25.23 9.39 23.47
C LYS A 114 23.87 9.56 24.18
N ASN A 115 23.52 10.79 24.53
CA ASN A 115 22.22 11.08 25.15
C ASN A 115 21.04 10.77 24.23
N ARG A 116 21.18 11.03 22.94
CA ARG A 116 20.16 10.76 21.95
C ARG A 116 19.89 9.26 21.79
N VAL A 117 20.94 8.44 21.66
CA VAL A 117 20.78 6.98 21.42
C VAL A 117 20.27 6.21 22.63
N ARG A 118 20.41 6.78 23.83
CA ARG A 118 19.88 6.20 25.08
C ARG A 118 18.42 6.51 25.30
N SER A 119 17.91 7.65 24.78
CA SER A 119 16.56 8.14 25.10
C SER A 119 15.46 7.27 24.54
N ALA A 120 14.57 6.77 25.42
CA ALA A 120 13.34 6.07 25.05
C ALA A 120 12.44 6.92 24.16
N LEU A 121 12.31 8.21 24.48
CA LEU A 121 11.54 9.17 23.72
C LEU A 121 12.40 10.36 23.28
N ILE A 122 12.17 10.81 22.06
CA ILE A 122 12.69 12.05 21.53
C ILE A 122 11.49 12.85 20.99
N ILE A 123 11.33 14.08 21.45
CA ILE A 123 10.26 14.95 20.98
C ILE A 123 10.79 16.06 20.09
N GLU A 124 9.98 16.47 19.13
CA GLU A 124 10.13 17.74 18.41
C GLU A 124 8.96 18.68 18.77
N SER A 125 9.25 19.95 18.95
CA SER A 125 8.25 20.96 19.30
C SER A 125 8.45 22.26 18.53
N PHE A 126 7.37 22.97 18.31
CA PHE A 126 7.36 24.31 17.73
C PHE A 126 7.43 25.36 18.82
N ASN A 127 8.37 26.33 18.69
CA ASN A 127 8.43 27.49 19.54
C ASN A 127 7.49 28.60 19.00
N THR A 128 6.40 28.87 19.68
CA THR A 128 5.37 29.82 19.22
C THR A 128 5.77 31.29 19.44
N ASN A 129 6.79 31.60 20.26
CA ASN A 129 7.35 32.92 20.37
C ASN A 129 8.18 33.35 19.15
N ASN A 130 8.45 32.40 18.24
CA ASN A 130 9.20 32.65 17.04
C ASN A 130 8.27 32.56 15.81
N ASN A 131 8.12 33.64 15.06
CA ASN A 131 7.26 33.70 13.87
C ASN A 131 7.59 32.68 12.78
N ASN A 132 8.76 32.06 12.86
CA ASN A 132 9.18 31.00 11.91
C ASN A 132 8.84 29.59 12.40
N PHE A 133 8.22 29.46 13.57
CA PHE A 133 7.89 28.16 14.19
C PHE A 133 9.08 27.20 14.18
N ALA A 134 10.24 27.67 14.66
CA ALA A 134 11.46 26.87 14.69
C ALA A 134 11.23 25.59 15.48
N ILE A 135 11.66 24.47 14.91
CA ILE A 135 11.58 23.16 15.55
C ILE A 135 12.73 23.02 16.55
N THR A 136 12.40 22.57 17.74
CA THR A 136 13.34 22.23 18.81
C THR A 136 13.22 20.72 19.07
N GLU A 137 14.31 19.98 18.92
CA GLU A 137 14.40 18.57 19.35
C GLU A 137 14.85 18.51 20.80
N GLU A 138 14.27 17.61 21.58
CA GLU A 138 14.56 17.41 22.99
C GLU A 138 14.51 15.91 23.31
N ASN A 139 15.48 15.43 24.11
CA ASN A 139 15.56 14.07 24.60
C ASN A 139 15.55 14.05 26.14
N LEU A 140 15.53 12.86 26.74
CA LEU A 140 15.38 12.70 28.19
C LEU A 140 16.55 13.25 29.03
N PHE A 141 17.69 13.54 28.42
CA PHE A 141 18.87 14.10 29.09
C PHE A 141 18.95 15.65 29.02
N GLU A 142 17.90 16.30 28.48
CA GLU A 142 17.86 17.78 28.52
C GLU A 142 17.80 18.28 29.96
N PRO A 143 18.63 19.30 30.34
CA PRO A 143 18.65 19.80 31.71
C PRO A 143 17.27 20.23 32.21
N GLY A 144 16.91 19.73 33.41
CA GLY A 144 15.61 19.99 34.02
C GLY A 144 14.50 19.03 33.60
N THR A 145 14.79 17.99 32.85
CA THR A 145 13.88 16.85 32.63
C THR A 145 13.68 16.11 33.95
N THR A 146 12.44 15.73 34.22
CA THR A 146 12.09 14.88 35.37
C THR A 146 11.35 13.66 34.89
N ILE A 147 11.74 12.50 35.43
CA ILE A 147 11.17 11.19 35.14
C ILE A 147 10.74 10.58 36.48
N THR A 148 9.51 10.13 36.54
CA THR A 148 9.00 9.35 37.68
C THR A 148 8.49 8.02 37.16
N VAL A 149 9.09 6.92 37.62
CA VAL A 149 8.73 5.56 37.20
C VAL A 149 7.93 4.91 38.33
N THR A 150 6.85 4.25 37.95
CA THR A 150 6.03 3.41 38.79
C THR A 150 5.98 2.01 38.20
N GLU A 151 6.35 0.99 38.94
CA GLU A 151 6.21 -0.39 38.51
C GLU A 151 4.71 -0.77 38.45
N ILE A 152 4.33 -1.44 37.38
CA ILE A 152 2.99 -1.98 37.15
C ILE A 152 3.08 -3.48 36.83
N THR A 153 1.96 -4.16 36.70
CA THR A 153 1.95 -5.57 36.30
C THR A 153 2.67 -5.76 34.96
N ASN A 154 3.69 -6.64 34.96
CA ASN A 154 4.50 -6.96 33.79
C ASN A 154 5.24 -5.78 33.14
N GLY A 155 5.50 -4.69 33.89
CA GLY A 155 6.17 -3.54 33.28
C GLY A 155 6.21 -2.28 34.16
N PHE A 156 6.30 -1.14 33.50
CA PHE A 156 6.36 0.16 34.17
C PHE A 156 5.53 1.23 33.48
N HIS A 157 5.15 2.24 34.27
CA HIS A 157 4.58 3.50 33.82
C HIS A 157 5.53 4.64 34.20
N ALA A 158 5.93 5.45 33.23
CA ALA A 158 6.79 6.61 33.43
C ALA A 158 6.06 7.90 33.11
N HIS A 159 6.05 8.84 34.08
CA HIS A 159 5.67 10.23 33.87
C HIS A 159 6.90 11.07 33.56
N ILE A 160 6.95 11.63 32.36
CA ILE A 160 8.08 12.41 31.84
C ILE A 160 7.65 13.89 31.75
N THR A 161 8.48 14.82 32.27
CA THR A 161 8.36 16.23 31.98
C THR A 161 9.65 16.72 31.35
N PHE A 162 9.62 17.09 30.09
CA PHE A 162 10.80 17.55 29.35
C PHE A 162 11.32 18.88 29.89
N GLY A 163 12.63 19.00 29.98
CA GLY A 163 13.28 20.07 30.75
C GLY A 163 13.11 21.48 30.17
N ARG A 164 13.24 21.63 28.87
CA ARG A 164 13.15 22.91 28.16
C ARG A 164 11.71 23.26 27.81
N THR A 165 11.01 22.33 27.17
CA THR A 165 9.67 22.58 26.62
C THR A 165 8.56 22.51 27.65
N LYS A 166 8.80 21.85 28.78
CA LYS A 166 7.81 21.53 29.82
C LYS A 166 6.64 20.69 29.31
N ILE A 167 6.81 20.06 28.14
CA ILE A 167 5.85 19.08 27.63
C ILE A 167 5.89 17.86 28.54
N LYS A 168 4.72 17.33 28.87
CA LYS A 168 4.57 16.12 29.66
C LYS A 168 4.10 14.97 28.78
N VAL A 169 4.61 13.78 29.02
CA VAL A 169 4.23 12.55 28.30
C VAL A 169 4.19 11.39 29.30
N GLY A 170 3.12 10.61 29.28
CA GLY A 170 3.06 9.30 29.93
C GLY A 170 3.59 8.22 28.97
N LEU A 171 4.35 7.27 29.51
CA LEU A 171 4.88 6.13 28.75
C LEU A 171 4.64 4.84 29.53
N TYR A 172 3.90 3.92 28.98
CA TYR A 172 3.69 2.57 29.49
C TYR A 172 4.51 1.58 28.67
N VAL A 173 5.22 0.70 29.34
CA VAL A 173 5.94 -0.41 28.73
C VAL A 173 5.63 -1.68 29.51
N THR A 174 5.11 -2.70 28.83
CA THR A 174 4.82 -4.01 29.42
C THR A 174 5.41 -5.11 28.56
N PHE A 175 5.87 -6.19 29.22
CA PHE A 175 6.36 -7.40 28.57
C PHE A 175 5.56 -8.59 29.06
N ASP A 176 4.58 -9.01 28.26
CA ASP A 176 3.62 -10.04 28.61
C ASP A 176 3.39 -10.98 27.43
N SER A 177 3.23 -12.27 27.71
CA SER A 177 2.97 -13.31 26.69
C SER A 177 3.96 -13.31 25.53
N GLY A 178 5.23 -12.94 25.77
CA GLY A 178 6.28 -12.82 24.76
C GLY A 178 6.20 -11.58 23.89
N ILE A 179 5.30 -10.63 24.20
CA ILE A 179 5.07 -9.40 23.45
C ILE A 179 5.48 -8.21 24.33
N LEU A 180 6.36 -7.37 23.77
CA LEU A 180 6.65 -6.08 24.38
C LEU A 180 5.67 -5.04 23.82
N ASN A 181 4.88 -4.41 24.70
CA ASN A 181 3.93 -3.38 24.34
C ASN A 181 4.41 -2.01 24.81
N VAL A 182 4.36 -1.01 23.94
CA VAL A 182 4.71 0.38 24.23
C VAL A 182 3.52 1.28 23.93
N TYR A 183 2.98 1.92 24.97
CA TYR A 183 1.76 2.71 24.88
C TYR A 183 1.95 4.14 25.40
N ILE A 184 1.46 5.13 24.65
CA ILE A 184 1.47 6.55 25.00
C ILE A 184 0.04 7.09 24.85
N PRO A 185 -0.69 7.25 25.97
CA PRO A 185 -2.04 7.80 25.95
C PRO A 185 -2.03 9.30 25.64
N GLN A 186 -2.92 9.74 24.76
CA GLN A 186 -3.04 11.15 24.38
C GLN A 186 -3.40 12.08 25.55
N ASP A 187 -4.13 11.54 26.54
CA ASP A 187 -4.59 12.30 27.70
C ASP A 187 -3.45 12.66 28.68
N GLU A 188 -2.34 11.91 28.61
CA GLU A 188 -1.12 12.20 29.36
C GLU A 188 -0.12 13.09 28.60
N ILE A 189 -0.47 13.53 27.39
CA ILE A 189 0.32 14.50 26.62
C ILE A 189 -0.16 15.92 26.91
N VAL A 190 0.59 16.64 27.77
CA VAL A 190 0.27 18.00 28.19
C VAL A 190 1.31 18.99 27.67
N GLU A 191 0.86 20.01 26.95
CA GLU A 191 1.71 21.05 26.35
C GLU A 191 1.76 22.30 27.25
N GLY A 192 2.89 23.01 27.19
CA GLY A 192 3.02 24.35 27.76
C GLY A 192 2.47 25.42 26.80
N ASP A 193 2.56 26.72 27.26
CA ASP A 193 2.06 27.85 26.46
C ASP A 193 2.94 28.15 25.25
N VAL A 194 4.26 28.02 25.39
CA VAL A 194 5.25 28.46 24.40
C VAL A 194 5.63 27.38 23.44
N PHE A 195 5.76 26.13 23.90
CA PHE A 195 6.18 25.02 23.09
C PHE A 195 4.99 24.10 22.80
N LYS A 196 4.77 23.85 21.52
CA LYS A 196 3.71 22.96 21.03
C LYS A 196 4.31 21.71 20.41
N LEU A 197 3.85 20.55 20.83
CA LEU A 197 4.36 19.25 20.36
C LEU A 197 4.18 19.13 18.84
N SER A 198 5.25 18.78 18.16
CA SER A 198 5.27 18.43 16.73
C SER A 198 5.23 16.93 16.54
N THR A 199 6.27 16.24 17.04
CA THR A 199 6.39 14.78 16.89
C THR A 199 6.93 14.11 18.15
N ILE A 200 6.66 12.81 18.26
CA ILE A 200 7.30 11.90 19.23
C ILE A 200 7.92 10.74 18.45
N LYS A 201 9.23 10.50 18.67
CA LYS A 201 9.97 9.32 18.22
C LYS A 201 10.00 8.33 19.38
N VAL A 202 9.56 7.11 19.14
CA VAL A 202 9.43 6.08 20.19
C VAL A 202 10.54 5.05 20.02
N TYR A 203 11.34 4.85 21.06
CA TYR A 203 12.49 3.95 21.09
C TYR A 203 13.30 3.94 19.79
N PRO A 204 13.81 5.11 19.34
CA PRO A 204 14.35 5.25 17.99
C PRO A 204 15.63 4.47 17.74
N TYR A 205 16.20 3.82 18.74
CA TYR A 205 17.40 3.00 18.62
C TYR A 205 17.19 1.55 19.08
N PHE A 206 15.95 1.09 19.22
CA PHE A 206 15.68 -0.31 19.53
C PHE A 206 16.15 -1.21 18.37
N GLY A 207 17.00 -2.18 18.67
CA GLY A 207 17.60 -3.08 17.69
C GLY A 207 18.53 -2.39 16.68
N ALA A 208 19.06 -1.20 17.01
CA ALA A 208 19.97 -0.48 16.15
C ALA A 208 21.33 -1.18 16.03
N VAL A 209 21.93 -1.12 14.82
CA VAL A 209 23.20 -1.77 14.50
C VAL A 209 24.25 -0.72 14.09
N ILE A 210 25.46 -0.88 14.63
CA ILE A 210 26.60 -0.03 14.28
C ILE A 210 27.33 -0.65 13.09
N GLU A 211 27.39 0.08 11.98
CA GLU A 211 28.04 -0.36 10.72
C GLU A 211 27.60 -1.79 10.34
N THR A 212 28.53 -2.75 10.34
CA THR A 212 28.31 -4.16 9.99
C THR A 212 28.56 -5.10 11.17
N GLU A 213 28.50 -4.60 12.42
CA GLU A 213 28.85 -5.41 13.61
C GLU A 213 27.88 -6.56 13.84
N THR A 214 26.64 -6.39 13.46
CA THR A 214 25.63 -7.45 13.50
C THR A 214 25.19 -7.77 12.08
N PRO A 215 25.30 -9.01 11.61
CA PRO A 215 24.76 -9.41 10.32
C PRO A 215 23.23 -9.43 10.33
N GLY A 216 22.59 -9.15 9.20
CA GLY A 216 21.16 -9.14 9.07
C GLY A 216 20.64 -7.97 8.26
N TYR A 217 19.39 -7.61 8.48
CA TYR A 217 18.71 -6.57 7.69
C TYR A 217 17.56 -5.91 8.45
N VAL A 218 17.11 -4.78 7.94
CA VAL A 218 15.84 -4.14 8.28
C VAL A 218 14.80 -4.53 7.25
N PHE A 219 13.61 -4.94 7.71
CA PHE A 219 12.41 -5.11 6.90
C PHE A 219 11.58 -3.82 6.92
N LEU A 220 11.16 -3.37 5.73
CA LEU A 220 10.32 -2.21 5.49
C LEU A 220 9.06 -2.61 4.70
N PRO A 221 7.87 -2.18 5.09
CA PRO A 221 6.61 -2.47 4.40
C PRO A 221 6.40 -1.54 3.20
N ASP A 222 7.44 -1.23 2.46
CA ASP A 222 7.40 -0.36 1.28
C ASP A 222 6.86 -1.13 0.07
N GLY A 223 5.66 -0.79 -0.39
CA GLY A 223 4.95 -1.57 -1.40
C GLY A 223 4.63 -2.97 -0.90
N ILE A 224 5.06 -3.99 -1.65
CA ILE A 224 4.89 -5.40 -1.28
C ILE A 224 5.82 -5.80 -0.11
N GLY A 225 6.92 -5.06 0.10
CA GLY A 225 7.96 -5.27 1.11
C GLY A 225 9.36 -5.05 0.55
N ALA A 226 10.26 -4.52 1.37
CA ALA A 226 11.66 -4.27 1.02
C ALA A 226 12.60 -4.64 2.15
N LEU A 227 13.84 -5.01 1.82
CA LEU A 227 14.91 -5.27 2.77
C LEU A 227 16.04 -4.26 2.58
N TYR A 228 16.65 -3.87 3.70
CA TYR A 228 17.89 -3.10 3.76
C TYR A 228 18.91 -3.86 4.61
N ASP A 229 19.97 -4.39 3.99
CA ASP A 229 21.03 -5.11 4.67
C ASP A 229 21.88 -4.13 5.50
N TYR A 230 22.35 -4.56 6.68
CA TYR A 230 23.28 -3.75 7.45
C TYR A 230 24.59 -3.57 6.69
N LYS A 231 24.99 -2.32 6.49
CA LYS A 231 26.12 -1.90 5.65
C LYS A 231 27.00 -0.89 6.36
N ALA A 232 28.25 -0.84 5.93
CA ALA A 232 29.12 0.26 6.29
C ALA A 232 28.60 1.60 5.72
N SER A 233 29.03 2.69 6.35
CA SER A 233 28.68 4.05 5.93
C SER A 233 29.05 4.33 4.46
N ASP A 234 28.06 4.74 3.67
CA ASP A 234 28.22 5.15 2.27
C ASP A 234 27.90 6.65 2.14
N PRO A 235 28.91 7.50 1.87
CA PRO A 235 28.71 8.94 1.72
C PRO A 235 27.79 9.35 0.57
N SER A 236 27.55 8.47 -0.40
CA SER A 236 26.65 8.74 -1.54
C SER A 236 25.17 8.81 -1.13
N ILE A 237 24.80 8.22 0.01
CA ILE A 237 23.44 8.27 0.54
C ILE A 237 23.13 9.68 1.06
N GLY A 238 22.28 10.40 0.32
CA GLY A 238 21.99 11.82 0.57
C GLY A 238 21.03 12.09 1.73
N SER A 239 20.10 11.20 2.02
CA SER A 239 19.03 11.37 3.03
C SER A 239 18.61 10.05 3.63
N ASN A 240 18.07 10.10 4.84
CA ASN A 240 17.39 8.97 5.45
C ASN A 240 16.07 8.65 4.70
N TYR A 241 15.59 7.40 4.86
CA TYR A 241 14.26 7.04 4.41
C TYR A 241 13.23 7.49 5.47
N GLN A 242 12.16 8.12 5.01
CA GLN A 242 11.01 8.47 5.83
C GLN A 242 9.75 8.40 4.98
N LYS A 243 8.74 7.72 5.49
CA LYS A 243 7.46 7.58 4.79
C LYS A 243 6.30 7.46 5.78
N GLU A 244 5.19 8.15 5.51
CA GLU A 244 3.98 8.06 6.32
C GLU A 244 3.27 6.72 6.07
N PHE A 245 2.70 6.14 7.12
CA PHE A 245 1.79 5.00 6.98
C PHE A 245 0.55 5.44 6.19
N TYR A 246 -0.01 4.53 5.38
CA TYR A 246 -1.20 4.77 4.55
C TYR A 246 -1.06 5.91 3.54
N GLY A 247 0.17 6.20 3.12
CA GLY A 247 0.45 7.26 2.18
C GLY A 247 0.53 8.65 2.81
N ARG A 248 0.82 9.65 2.00
CA ARG A 248 1.07 11.01 2.46
C ARG A 248 -0.22 11.72 2.87
N ASN A 249 -0.25 12.29 4.06
CA ASN A 249 -1.34 13.16 4.48
C ASN A 249 -1.35 14.48 3.68
N MET A 250 -2.34 14.61 2.79
CA MET A 250 -2.47 15.72 1.84
C MET A 250 -3.13 16.97 2.43
N SER A 251 -3.60 16.92 3.68
CA SER A 251 -4.39 17.98 4.31
C SER A 251 -3.61 19.27 4.56
N TYR A 252 -2.28 19.18 4.62
CA TYR A 252 -1.38 20.31 4.96
C TYR A 252 -0.69 20.95 3.77
N ASN A 253 -0.83 20.36 2.58
CA ASN A 253 -0.12 20.82 1.39
C ASN A 253 -0.87 21.91 0.63
N LEU A 254 -0.11 22.89 0.10
CA LEU A 254 -0.64 23.90 -0.81
C LEU A 254 -1.04 23.30 -2.17
N GLU A 255 -0.30 22.30 -2.65
CA GLU A 255 -0.59 21.71 -3.93
C GLU A 255 -2.02 21.21 -3.98
N THR A 256 -2.78 21.82 -4.88
CA THR A 256 -4.16 21.46 -5.12
C THR A 256 -4.27 20.23 -6.03
N ASP A 257 -3.25 20.02 -6.86
CA ASP A 257 -3.23 18.88 -7.78
C ASP A 257 -2.55 17.66 -7.13
N LEU A 258 -3.37 16.73 -6.69
CA LEU A 258 -2.94 15.51 -6.03
C LEU A 258 -2.30 14.49 -6.99
N SER A 259 -2.47 14.65 -8.31
CA SER A 259 -1.82 13.79 -9.31
C SER A 259 -0.29 13.93 -9.33
N ASN A 260 0.26 15.06 -8.89
CA ASN A 260 1.71 15.27 -8.78
C ASN A 260 2.39 14.39 -7.71
N PHE A 261 1.61 13.74 -6.83
CA PHE A 261 2.14 12.88 -5.77
C PHE A 261 2.22 11.40 -6.14
N GLN A 262 1.74 10.99 -7.28
CA GLN A 262 1.76 9.59 -7.74
C GLN A 262 3.18 9.04 -7.96
N ASN A 263 4.19 9.91 -8.04
CA ASN A 263 5.59 9.55 -8.30
C ASN A 263 6.48 9.41 -7.03
N LEU A 264 5.90 9.42 -5.83
CA LEU A 264 6.66 9.35 -4.56
C LEU A 264 7.03 7.94 -4.11
N GLY A 265 7.02 6.97 -5.02
CA GLY A 265 7.22 5.55 -4.71
C GLY A 265 5.92 4.87 -4.25
N LYS A 266 6.04 3.61 -3.84
CA LYS A 266 4.90 2.82 -3.34
C LYS A 266 4.50 3.29 -1.94
N SER A 267 3.23 3.14 -1.58
CA SER A 267 2.74 3.40 -0.22
C SER A 267 3.23 2.34 0.78
N ILE A 268 3.11 2.65 2.06
CA ILE A 268 3.16 1.66 3.14
C ILE A 268 1.73 1.19 3.38
N TYR A 269 1.47 -0.10 3.13
CA TYR A 269 0.12 -0.68 3.16
C TYR A 269 -0.29 -1.18 4.54
N ALA A 270 0.68 -1.53 5.38
CA ALA A 270 0.48 -1.97 6.75
C ALA A 270 1.47 -1.25 7.67
N PRO A 271 1.08 -0.84 8.89
CA PRO A 271 1.93 -0.07 9.80
C PRO A 271 2.84 -0.98 10.61
N VAL A 272 3.67 -1.74 9.90
CA VAL A 272 4.59 -2.73 10.45
C VAL A 272 6.02 -2.42 10.04
N TYR A 273 6.98 -2.99 10.73
CA TYR A 273 8.40 -3.01 10.35
C TYR A 273 9.14 -4.07 11.17
N GLY A 274 10.38 -4.34 10.81
CA GLY A 274 11.15 -5.30 11.59
C GLY A 274 12.64 -5.18 11.39
N PHE A 275 13.40 -5.87 12.22
CA PHE A 275 14.85 -5.96 12.11
C PHE A 275 15.31 -7.35 12.49
N VAL A 276 16.30 -7.85 11.76
CA VAL A 276 16.87 -9.20 11.91
C VAL A 276 18.32 -9.07 12.31
N HIS A 277 18.67 -9.71 13.43
CA HIS A 277 20.05 -9.87 13.91
C HIS A 277 20.47 -11.33 13.75
N GLY A 278 21.14 -11.61 12.63
CA GLY A 278 21.38 -12.98 12.18
C GLY A 278 20.15 -13.63 11.56
N VAL A 279 20.20 -13.82 10.23
CA VAL A 279 19.11 -14.46 9.48
C VAL A 279 18.85 -15.87 10.03
N ASN A 280 17.60 -16.19 10.29
CA ASN A 280 17.17 -17.43 10.96
C ASN A 280 17.75 -17.63 12.37
N GLN A 281 18.06 -16.54 13.07
CA GLN A 281 18.56 -16.56 14.44
C GLN A 281 17.70 -15.73 15.38
N GLN A 282 17.67 -14.40 15.16
CA GLN A 282 17.01 -13.44 16.04
C GLN A 282 16.31 -12.37 15.18
N ALA A 283 15.05 -12.07 15.44
CA ALA A 283 14.35 -10.96 14.81
C ALA A 283 13.33 -10.33 15.75
N VAL A 284 12.98 -9.08 15.47
CA VAL A 284 11.85 -8.40 16.09
C VAL A 284 10.95 -7.90 14.98
N PHE A 285 9.66 -8.18 15.14
CA PHE A 285 8.59 -7.65 14.31
C PHE A 285 7.77 -6.65 15.10
N ALA A 286 7.62 -5.44 14.59
CA ALA A 286 6.85 -4.36 15.19
C ALA A 286 5.55 -4.13 14.43
N TYR A 287 4.45 -3.99 15.15
CA TYR A 287 3.14 -3.62 14.63
C TYR A 287 2.57 -2.43 15.40
N VAL A 288 2.20 -1.37 14.68
CA VAL A 288 1.57 -0.18 15.25
C VAL A 288 0.05 -0.40 15.25
N THR A 289 -0.49 -0.72 16.39
CA THR A 289 -1.92 -1.01 16.57
C THR A 289 -2.77 0.23 16.76
N GLU A 290 -2.17 1.34 17.28
CA GLU A 290 -2.85 2.63 17.42
C GLU A 290 -1.93 3.78 17.00
N GLY A 291 -2.50 4.83 16.39
CA GLY A 291 -1.78 6.02 15.95
C GLY A 291 -1.22 5.94 14.53
N ALA A 292 -1.38 4.81 13.84
CA ALA A 292 -0.83 4.60 12.49
C ALA A 292 -1.21 5.69 11.47
N PRO A 293 -2.45 6.23 11.39
CA PRO A 293 -2.80 7.28 10.44
C PRO A 293 -2.01 8.59 10.61
N TYR A 294 -1.41 8.78 11.77
CA TYR A 294 -0.55 9.93 12.10
C TYR A 294 0.92 9.54 12.25
N GLY A 295 1.23 8.28 12.01
CA GLY A 295 2.56 7.71 12.12
C GLY A 295 3.35 7.79 10.82
N ARG A 296 4.66 7.76 10.96
CA ARG A 296 5.60 7.60 9.85
C ARG A 296 6.75 6.69 10.23
N LEU A 297 7.20 5.89 9.29
CA LEU A 297 8.34 5.01 9.44
C LEU A 297 9.62 5.75 9.04
N ASN A 298 10.66 5.61 9.86
CA ASN A 298 11.99 6.15 9.61
C ASN A 298 12.99 5.00 9.55
N LEU A 299 13.87 5.02 8.54
CA LEU A 299 15.11 4.26 8.52
C LEU A 299 16.28 5.25 8.43
N TYR A 300 17.12 5.28 9.44
CA TYR A 300 18.33 6.08 9.44
C TYR A 300 19.50 5.23 8.96
N PHE A 301 20.17 5.72 7.94
CA PHE A 301 21.35 5.07 7.38
C PHE A 301 22.62 5.43 8.16
N PRO A 302 23.63 4.54 8.23
CA PRO A 302 24.85 4.77 9.00
C PRO A 302 25.58 6.04 8.58
N SER A 303 25.65 6.35 7.29
CA SER A 303 26.27 7.57 6.75
C SER A 303 25.63 8.88 7.23
N ARG A 304 24.38 8.83 7.69
CA ARG A 304 23.63 9.99 8.20
C ARG A 304 23.39 9.96 9.70
N ASN A 305 23.77 8.86 10.35
CA ASN A 305 23.52 8.62 11.77
C ASN A 305 24.77 8.10 12.51
N ARG A 306 25.95 8.64 12.17
CA ARG A 306 27.24 8.34 12.82
C ARG A 306 27.60 6.86 12.88
N GLY A 307 27.36 6.13 11.80
CA GLY A 307 27.63 4.70 11.72
C GLY A 307 26.49 3.82 12.22
N VAL A 308 25.34 4.37 12.62
CA VAL A 308 24.26 3.61 13.20
C VAL A 308 23.08 3.47 12.24
N THR A 309 22.72 2.23 11.92
CA THR A 309 21.47 1.89 11.24
C THR A 309 20.36 1.69 12.28
N THR A 310 19.20 2.31 12.08
CA THR A 310 18.03 2.10 12.95
C THR A 310 16.73 2.35 12.21
N VAL A 311 15.69 1.59 12.57
CA VAL A 311 14.31 1.74 12.07
C VAL A 311 13.37 1.97 13.25
N PHE A 312 12.44 2.92 13.10
CA PHE A 312 11.48 3.26 14.16
C PHE A 312 10.28 4.01 13.62
N SER A 313 9.20 4.01 14.40
CA SER A 313 8.02 4.82 14.13
C SER A 313 8.10 6.17 14.86
N GLU A 314 7.54 7.18 14.21
CA GLU A 314 7.43 8.56 14.70
C GLU A 314 6.01 9.06 14.46
N TYR A 315 5.46 9.79 15.43
CA TYR A 315 4.05 10.19 15.45
C TYR A 315 3.90 11.70 15.40
N VAL A 316 3.04 12.19 14.50
CA VAL A 316 2.88 13.62 14.18
C VAL A 316 1.64 14.18 14.85
N TYR A 317 1.84 14.96 15.90
CA TYR A 317 0.76 15.64 16.64
C TYR A 317 0.38 16.98 16.05
N ARG A 318 1.34 17.68 15.41
CA ARG A 318 1.08 19.02 14.84
C ARG A 318 2.02 19.31 13.68
N ARG A 319 1.51 20.07 12.70
CA ARG A 319 2.29 20.51 11.52
C ARG A 319 2.16 22.02 11.33
N THR A 320 3.11 22.59 10.60
CA THR A 320 2.92 23.89 9.95
C THR A 320 2.27 23.67 8.58
N TYR A 321 1.51 24.66 8.13
CA TYR A 321 0.92 24.66 6.79
C TYR A 321 0.99 26.05 6.18
N SER A 322 0.87 26.14 4.87
CA SER A 322 0.82 27.40 4.14
C SER A 322 -0.62 27.82 3.89
N GLN A 323 -0.97 29.02 4.36
CA GLN A 323 -2.29 29.62 4.19
C GLN A 323 -2.24 30.65 3.05
N PRO A 324 -2.98 30.46 1.94
CA PRO A 324 -3.15 31.50 0.94
C PRO A 324 -3.87 32.73 1.54
N ILE A 325 -3.33 33.91 1.28
CA ILE A 325 -3.89 35.18 1.79
C ILE A 325 -4.49 36.05 0.70
N ASP A 326 -4.19 35.76 -0.55
CA ASP A 326 -4.75 36.50 -1.69
C ASP A 326 -4.86 35.59 -2.94
N ARG A 327 -5.47 36.14 -4.00
CA ARG A 327 -5.62 35.45 -5.29
C ARG A 327 -4.34 35.46 -6.15
N LEU A 328 -3.29 36.15 -5.73
CA LEU A 328 -2.00 36.22 -6.44
C LEU A 328 -1.07 35.07 -6.03
N GLY A 329 -1.50 34.24 -5.06
CA GLY A 329 -0.73 33.10 -4.59
C GLY A 329 0.23 33.43 -3.44
N ASN A 330 0.12 34.62 -2.84
CA ASN A 330 0.86 34.93 -1.62
C ASN A 330 0.36 34.06 -0.47
N VAL A 331 1.32 33.54 0.32
CA VAL A 331 1.04 32.62 1.43
C VAL A 331 1.75 33.08 2.71
N ILE A 332 1.18 32.74 3.84
CA ILE A 332 1.83 32.80 5.15
C ILE A 332 1.93 31.40 5.75
N SER A 333 2.99 31.15 6.51
CA SER A 333 3.10 29.90 7.28
C SER A 333 2.33 30.06 8.58
N LEU A 334 1.44 29.11 8.85
CA LEU A 334 0.69 29.00 10.09
C LEU A 334 0.97 27.68 10.78
N LEU A 335 0.82 27.64 12.09
CA LEU A 335 0.86 26.45 12.88
C LEU A 335 -0.57 25.90 13.03
N GLN A 336 -0.74 24.58 12.91
CA GLN A 336 -1.99 23.91 13.24
C GLN A 336 -2.41 24.26 14.67
N GLY A 337 -3.64 24.73 14.87
CA GLY A 337 -4.12 25.21 16.16
C GLY A 337 -4.22 24.11 17.21
N GLU A 338 -5.03 23.10 16.95
CA GLU A 338 -5.20 21.95 17.83
C GLU A 338 -4.24 20.81 17.44
N LYS A 339 -3.72 20.08 18.43
CA LYS A 339 -2.97 18.85 18.15
C LYS A 339 -3.90 17.74 17.66
N ASN A 340 -3.40 16.86 16.82
CA ASN A 340 -4.10 15.62 16.47
C ASN A 340 -4.31 14.79 17.75
N LYS A 341 -5.45 14.14 17.86
CA LYS A 341 -5.84 13.37 19.05
C LYS A 341 -5.85 11.89 18.71
N PHE A 342 -4.90 11.18 19.25
CA PHE A 342 -4.76 9.73 19.08
C PHE A 342 -3.81 9.18 20.16
N ASP A 343 -4.04 7.95 20.54
CA ASP A 343 -3.10 7.19 21.33
C ASP A 343 -2.04 6.56 20.43
N VAL A 344 -0.90 6.21 20.99
CA VAL A 344 0.13 5.43 20.31
C VAL A 344 0.24 4.09 20.98
N ASN A 345 0.14 3.03 20.20
CA ASN A 345 0.38 1.68 20.70
C ASN A 345 1.20 0.89 19.68
N ILE A 346 2.33 0.32 20.14
CA ILE A 346 3.25 -0.48 19.33
C ILE A 346 3.48 -1.80 20.03
N THR A 347 3.24 -2.91 19.36
CA THR A 347 3.61 -4.22 19.83
C THR A 347 4.86 -4.73 19.14
N TYR A 348 5.81 -5.28 19.89
CA TYR A 348 7.04 -5.91 19.38
C TYR A 348 7.00 -7.40 19.68
N HIS A 349 7.10 -8.21 18.62
CA HIS A 349 7.08 -9.67 18.67
C HIS A 349 8.49 -10.19 18.41
N PHE A 350 8.99 -11.01 19.31
CA PHE A 350 10.33 -11.59 19.20
C PHE A 350 10.26 -12.92 18.47
N LEU A 351 11.03 -13.04 17.39
CA LEU A 351 11.08 -14.21 16.53
C LEU A 351 12.45 -14.87 16.63
N GLU A 352 12.48 -16.20 16.69
CA GLU A 352 13.69 -16.98 16.84
C GLU A 352 13.75 -18.11 15.80
N ASN A 353 14.96 -18.60 15.51
CA ASN A 353 15.20 -19.72 14.61
C ASN A 353 14.63 -19.47 13.21
N GLU A 354 13.96 -20.46 12.62
CA GLU A 354 13.41 -20.44 11.27
C GLU A 354 12.39 -19.31 11.04
N ASP A 355 11.80 -18.76 12.11
CA ASP A 355 10.88 -17.62 12.04
C ASP A 355 11.60 -16.25 12.07
N ALA A 356 12.92 -16.22 12.37
CA ALA A 356 13.69 -14.99 12.47
C ALA A 356 14.07 -14.43 11.09
N ASN A 357 13.06 -14.13 10.26
CA ASN A 357 13.18 -13.56 8.93
C ASN A 357 11.86 -12.90 8.49
N TYR A 358 11.83 -12.27 7.30
CA TYR A 358 10.63 -11.58 6.82
C TYR A 358 9.42 -12.49 6.58
N VAL A 359 9.61 -13.80 6.33
CA VAL A 359 8.50 -14.75 6.17
C VAL A 359 7.85 -15.01 7.52
N GLY A 360 8.66 -15.25 8.56
CA GLY A 360 8.15 -15.39 9.93
C GLY A 360 7.43 -14.13 10.42
N MET A 361 7.94 -12.92 10.05
CA MET A 361 7.24 -11.66 10.31
C MET A 361 5.88 -11.61 9.61
N ALA A 362 5.80 -12.04 8.34
CA ALA A 362 4.55 -12.07 7.58
C ALA A 362 3.54 -13.08 8.15
N ASN A 363 4.00 -14.24 8.57
CA ASN A 363 3.16 -15.25 9.23
C ASN A 363 2.66 -14.76 10.61
N THR A 364 3.52 -14.07 11.37
CA THR A 364 3.12 -13.42 12.63
C THR A 364 2.04 -12.37 12.37
N TYR A 365 2.23 -11.53 11.35
CA TYR A 365 1.25 -10.50 10.98
C TYR A 365 -0.09 -11.12 10.57
N ARG A 366 -0.10 -12.18 9.75
CA ARG A 366 -1.32 -12.93 9.40
C ARG A 366 -2.10 -13.37 10.63
N ASN A 367 -1.40 -13.93 11.61
CA ASN A 367 -2.02 -14.41 12.85
C ASN A 367 -2.61 -13.25 13.69
N LEU A 368 -2.00 -12.05 13.63
CA LEU A 368 -2.48 -10.86 14.34
C LEU A 368 -3.70 -10.22 13.68
N LEU A 369 -3.86 -10.38 12.36
CA LEU A 369 -5.05 -9.90 11.65
C LEU A 369 -6.31 -10.64 12.06
N ASP A 370 -6.22 -11.90 12.50
CA ASP A 370 -7.32 -12.76 12.98
C ASP A 370 -8.54 -12.80 12.03
N ILE A 371 -8.29 -12.72 10.73
CA ILE A 371 -9.33 -12.76 9.69
C ILE A 371 -9.69 -14.22 9.40
N GLU A 372 -10.98 -14.55 9.43
CA GLU A 372 -11.47 -15.89 9.08
C GLU A 372 -11.09 -16.26 7.63
N HIS A 373 -10.55 -17.46 7.47
CA HIS A 373 -10.09 -17.94 6.17
C HIS A 373 -11.25 -18.28 5.25
N THR A 374 -11.22 -17.77 4.04
CA THR A 374 -12.14 -18.19 2.99
C THR A 374 -11.60 -19.46 2.34
N THR A 375 -11.98 -20.64 2.86
CA THR A 375 -11.67 -21.90 2.19
C THR A 375 -12.62 -22.09 1.02
N SER A 376 -12.13 -22.06 -0.20
CA SER A 376 -12.89 -22.47 -1.36
C SER A 376 -12.34 -23.79 -1.91
N ASN A 377 -13.23 -24.75 -2.16
CA ASN A 377 -12.88 -26.04 -2.77
C ASN A 377 -12.81 -25.93 -4.31
N LEU A 378 -12.19 -24.88 -4.83
CA LEU A 378 -12.01 -24.74 -6.28
C LEU A 378 -10.84 -25.61 -6.74
N ASN A 379 -11.01 -26.23 -7.92
CA ASN A 379 -9.96 -27.04 -8.54
C ASN A 379 -8.98 -26.22 -9.39
N ASP A 380 -9.34 -24.97 -9.68
CA ASP A 380 -8.58 -24.04 -10.52
C ASP A 380 -8.56 -22.65 -9.85
N ILE A 381 -7.54 -21.84 -10.19
CA ILE A 381 -7.42 -20.48 -9.64
C ILE A 381 -8.49 -19.54 -10.20
N PRO A 382 -8.86 -18.49 -9.48
CA PRO A 382 -9.74 -17.45 -10.01
C PRO A 382 -9.05 -16.58 -11.05
N PHE A 383 -9.86 -16.00 -11.94
CA PHE A 383 -9.47 -15.07 -12.98
C PHE A 383 -10.29 -13.78 -12.89
N ARG A 384 -9.64 -12.63 -12.76
CA ARG A 384 -10.30 -11.33 -12.72
C ARG A 384 -10.41 -10.73 -14.12
N MET A 385 -11.62 -10.32 -14.51
CA MET A 385 -11.87 -9.55 -15.73
C MET A 385 -12.72 -8.30 -15.44
N ASP A 386 -12.09 -7.15 -15.61
CA ASP A 386 -12.77 -5.86 -15.49
C ASP A 386 -13.26 -5.43 -16.86
N ILE A 387 -14.54 -5.11 -17.00
CA ILE A 387 -15.20 -4.77 -18.24
C ILE A 387 -15.58 -3.28 -18.25
N ILE A 388 -15.18 -2.56 -19.30
CA ILE A 388 -15.64 -1.18 -19.53
C ILE A 388 -16.89 -1.23 -20.41
N GLY A 389 -18.05 -0.89 -19.86
CA GLY A 389 -19.34 -0.84 -20.56
C GLY A 389 -19.49 0.41 -21.41
N LEU A 390 -19.57 1.57 -20.77
CA LEU A 390 -19.71 2.87 -21.40
C LEU A 390 -18.58 3.81 -21.01
N GLU A 391 -18.25 4.72 -21.92
CA GLU A 391 -17.37 5.83 -21.64
C GLU A 391 -17.94 7.13 -22.26
N LYS A 392 -17.59 8.27 -21.63
CA LYS A 392 -17.91 9.59 -22.14
C LYS A 392 -16.65 10.39 -22.38
N ARG A 393 -16.63 11.04 -23.55
CA ARG A 393 -15.54 11.94 -23.93
C ARG A 393 -16.07 13.27 -24.47
N ASP A 394 -15.21 14.25 -24.53
CA ASP A 394 -15.50 15.50 -25.22
C ASP A 394 -15.52 15.27 -26.74
N GLY A 395 -16.66 15.55 -27.35
CA GLY A 395 -16.77 15.64 -28.82
C GLY A 395 -16.58 17.08 -29.28
N LEU A 396 -16.57 17.26 -30.60
CA LEU A 396 -16.35 18.58 -31.21
C LEU A 396 -17.40 19.65 -30.81
N LEU A 397 -18.65 19.26 -30.62
CA LEU A 397 -19.78 20.15 -30.29
C LEU A 397 -20.54 19.74 -29.01
N TRP A 398 -20.52 18.49 -28.65
CA TRP A 398 -21.19 17.93 -27.46
C TRP A 398 -20.48 16.66 -27.00
N ALA A 399 -20.76 16.26 -25.76
CA ALA A 399 -20.28 15.03 -25.23
C ALA A 399 -20.70 13.80 -26.04
N GLU A 400 -19.76 12.95 -26.37
CA GLU A 400 -19.99 11.66 -27.01
C GLU A 400 -20.05 10.54 -25.98
N THR A 401 -20.92 9.55 -26.23
CA THR A 401 -21.01 8.35 -25.41
C THR A 401 -20.62 7.16 -26.25
N GLU A 402 -19.50 6.56 -25.88
CA GLU A 402 -18.99 5.37 -26.52
C GLU A 402 -19.46 4.11 -25.78
N VAL A 403 -20.03 3.16 -26.52
CA VAL A 403 -20.35 1.82 -26.01
C VAL A 403 -19.14 0.97 -26.26
N MET A 404 -18.37 0.69 -25.22
CA MET A 404 -17.15 -0.10 -25.32
C MET A 404 -17.44 -1.60 -25.33
N THR A 405 -18.38 -2.03 -24.50
CA THR A 405 -18.78 -3.44 -24.37
C THR A 405 -20.27 -3.52 -24.02
N ARG A 406 -20.99 -4.40 -24.67
CA ARG A 406 -22.39 -4.75 -24.32
C ARG A 406 -22.38 -5.99 -23.42
N LEU A 407 -23.46 -6.21 -22.68
CA LEU A 407 -23.61 -7.39 -21.82
C LEU A 407 -23.60 -8.69 -22.66
N GLU A 408 -24.19 -8.68 -23.87
CA GLU A 408 -24.10 -9.80 -24.82
C GLU A 408 -22.63 -10.12 -25.19
N ASP A 409 -21.79 -9.09 -25.37
CA ASP A 409 -20.36 -9.29 -25.64
C ASP A 409 -19.66 -9.98 -24.45
N VAL A 410 -20.01 -9.60 -23.21
CA VAL A 410 -19.48 -10.22 -21.98
C VAL A 410 -19.86 -11.69 -21.89
N SER A 411 -21.12 -12.04 -22.17
CA SER A 411 -21.61 -13.42 -22.21
C SER A 411 -20.83 -14.26 -23.24
N ASN A 412 -20.53 -13.67 -24.39
CA ASN A 412 -19.71 -14.33 -25.41
C ASN A 412 -18.25 -14.55 -24.95
N MET A 413 -17.64 -13.56 -24.26
CA MET A 413 -16.30 -13.69 -23.69
C MET A 413 -16.26 -14.80 -22.65
N LEU A 414 -17.21 -14.84 -21.72
CA LEU A 414 -17.30 -15.89 -20.69
C LEU A 414 -17.48 -17.27 -21.30
N SER A 415 -18.31 -17.41 -22.33
CA SER A 415 -18.50 -18.68 -23.05
C SER A 415 -17.21 -19.16 -23.71
N ASP A 416 -16.44 -18.27 -24.35
CA ASP A 416 -15.16 -18.60 -24.98
C ASP A 416 -14.09 -18.96 -23.93
N LEU A 417 -14.04 -18.26 -22.80
CA LEU A 417 -13.14 -18.58 -21.68
C LEU A 417 -13.47 -19.94 -21.06
N SER A 418 -14.74 -20.23 -20.83
CA SER A 418 -15.21 -21.51 -20.30
C SER A 418 -14.87 -22.69 -21.22
N LEU A 419 -15.01 -22.52 -22.54
CA LEU A 419 -14.57 -23.52 -23.53
C LEU A 419 -13.06 -23.80 -23.46
N SER A 420 -12.30 -22.87 -22.93
CA SER A 420 -10.86 -22.99 -22.71
C SER A 420 -10.49 -23.45 -21.29
N GLY A 421 -11.48 -23.82 -20.44
CA GLY A 421 -11.26 -24.27 -19.06
C GLY A 421 -11.12 -23.16 -18.03
N ILE A 422 -11.42 -21.88 -18.35
CA ILE A 422 -11.39 -20.76 -17.42
C ILE A 422 -12.81 -20.56 -16.91
N ASN A 423 -13.12 -21.12 -15.74
CA ASN A 423 -14.49 -21.16 -15.20
C ASN A 423 -14.68 -20.30 -13.94
N HIS A 424 -13.60 -20.00 -13.20
CA HIS A 424 -13.69 -19.24 -11.95
C HIS A 424 -13.39 -17.75 -12.19
N THR A 425 -14.41 -17.02 -12.65
CA THR A 425 -14.24 -15.62 -13.05
C THR A 425 -14.84 -14.65 -12.06
N TYR A 426 -14.08 -13.59 -11.73
CA TYR A 426 -14.53 -12.38 -11.06
C TYR A 426 -14.76 -11.33 -12.14
N VAL A 427 -16.01 -11.03 -12.44
CA VAL A 427 -16.38 -10.07 -13.50
C VAL A 427 -16.78 -8.75 -12.86
N THR A 428 -16.06 -7.67 -13.16
CA THR A 428 -16.42 -6.33 -12.69
C THR A 428 -16.91 -5.46 -13.84
N LEU A 429 -18.10 -4.91 -13.73
CA LEU A 429 -18.66 -4.00 -14.73
C LEU A 429 -18.40 -2.54 -14.33
N HIS A 430 -17.52 -1.86 -15.05
CA HIS A 430 -17.29 -0.42 -14.97
C HIS A 430 -18.10 0.35 -16.03
N GLY A 431 -18.50 1.59 -15.71
CA GLY A 431 -19.25 2.41 -16.65
C GLY A 431 -20.57 1.79 -17.05
N PHE A 432 -21.23 1.06 -16.16
CA PHE A 432 -22.51 0.40 -16.41
C PHE A 432 -23.68 1.38 -16.41
N THR A 433 -23.50 2.60 -15.92
CA THR A 433 -24.51 3.67 -15.95
C THR A 433 -24.40 4.52 -17.22
N LYS A 434 -25.40 5.36 -17.50
CA LYS A 434 -25.44 6.24 -18.70
C LYS A 434 -24.28 7.25 -18.80
N ASP A 435 -23.59 7.53 -17.69
CA ASP A 435 -22.58 8.58 -17.62
C ASP A 435 -21.13 8.04 -17.81
N GLY A 436 -20.99 6.72 -18.04
CA GLY A 436 -19.68 6.09 -18.26
C GLY A 436 -18.81 6.06 -16.99
N VAL A 437 -17.49 5.99 -17.16
CA VAL A 437 -16.52 5.99 -16.06
C VAL A 437 -16.02 7.41 -15.78
N THR A 438 -15.53 8.13 -16.81
CA THR A 438 -14.87 9.44 -16.63
C THR A 438 -15.79 10.49 -16.00
N TRP A 439 -17.04 10.56 -16.41
CA TRP A 439 -18.01 11.53 -15.91
C TRP A 439 -19.05 10.89 -14.98
N SER A 440 -18.75 9.70 -14.46
CA SER A 440 -19.65 9.05 -13.51
C SER A 440 -19.93 9.97 -12.33
N PRO A 441 -21.19 10.18 -11.96
CA PRO A 441 -21.51 10.83 -10.70
C PRO A 441 -21.10 9.91 -9.55
N PRO A 442 -20.81 10.44 -8.35
CA PRO A 442 -20.45 9.62 -7.18
C PRO A 442 -21.68 8.92 -6.57
N TYR A 443 -22.62 8.48 -7.39
CA TYR A 443 -23.79 7.66 -7.04
C TYR A 443 -24.28 6.88 -8.26
N TYR A 444 -24.95 5.77 -8.01
CA TYR A 444 -25.37 4.83 -9.05
C TYR A 444 -26.83 4.47 -8.85
N GLU A 445 -27.64 4.58 -9.93
CA GLU A 445 -29.07 4.36 -9.83
C GLU A 445 -29.54 3.16 -10.67
N LYS A 446 -29.02 3.02 -11.88
CA LYS A 446 -29.49 2.00 -12.80
C LYS A 446 -28.52 1.68 -13.93
N LEU A 447 -28.64 0.43 -14.38
CA LEU A 447 -28.00 -0.07 -15.58
C LEU A 447 -28.43 0.71 -16.82
N SER A 448 -27.51 1.03 -17.69
CA SER A 448 -27.78 1.70 -18.97
C SER A 448 -28.31 0.70 -19.99
N SER A 449 -29.49 1.00 -20.56
CA SER A 449 -30.05 0.20 -21.66
C SER A 449 -29.20 0.19 -22.94
N ARG A 450 -28.15 1.03 -23.01
CA ARG A 450 -27.21 1.03 -24.16
C ARG A 450 -26.27 -0.16 -24.14
N ILE A 451 -25.97 -0.71 -22.94
CA ILE A 451 -25.09 -1.88 -22.83
C ILE A 451 -25.90 -3.17 -22.68
N GLY A 452 -27.14 -3.11 -22.17
CA GLY A 452 -27.97 -4.29 -22.05
C GLY A 452 -29.13 -4.13 -21.09
N SER A 453 -29.73 -5.26 -20.69
CA SER A 453 -30.88 -5.38 -19.80
C SER A 453 -30.54 -6.16 -18.55
N SER A 454 -31.43 -6.13 -17.53
CA SER A 454 -31.28 -6.94 -16.32
C SER A 454 -31.26 -8.45 -16.61
N LYS A 455 -31.97 -8.90 -17.67
CA LYS A 455 -31.93 -10.31 -18.07
C LYS A 455 -30.53 -10.74 -18.52
N GLU A 456 -29.87 -9.95 -19.38
CA GLU A 456 -28.49 -10.23 -19.82
C GLU A 456 -27.51 -10.15 -18.65
N LEU A 457 -27.78 -9.28 -17.65
CA LEU A 457 -26.99 -9.21 -16.43
C LEU A 457 -27.08 -10.52 -15.62
N THR A 458 -28.30 -11.08 -15.47
CA THR A 458 -28.51 -12.38 -14.82
C THR A 458 -27.79 -13.51 -15.58
N GLU A 459 -27.81 -13.50 -16.91
CA GLU A 459 -27.07 -14.48 -17.74
C GLU A 459 -25.55 -14.41 -17.48
N ILE A 460 -24.97 -13.23 -17.29
CA ILE A 460 -23.57 -13.05 -16.91
C ILE A 460 -23.31 -13.60 -15.50
N LYS A 461 -24.20 -13.30 -14.55
CA LYS A 461 -24.07 -13.80 -13.18
C LYS A 461 -24.06 -15.34 -13.15
N GLU A 462 -24.95 -15.99 -13.87
CA GLU A 462 -25.02 -17.44 -13.96
C GLU A 462 -23.77 -18.06 -14.62
N ALA A 463 -23.07 -17.29 -15.49
CA ALA A 463 -21.90 -17.73 -16.21
C ALA A 463 -20.57 -17.37 -15.53
N SER A 464 -20.58 -16.55 -14.47
CA SER A 464 -19.40 -16.11 -13.70
C SER A 464 -19.43 -16.71 -12.29
N THR A 465 -18.29 -16.70 -11.60
CA THR A 465 -18.27 -17.05 -10.17
C THR A 465 -18.79 -15.90 -9.34
N TYR A 466 -18.34 -14.67 -9.64
CA TYR A 466 -18.81 -13.45 -9.02
C TYR A 466 -19.02 -12.35 -10.06
N LEU A 467 -20.14 -11.65 -9.97
CA LEU A 467 -20.46 -10.47 -10.77
C LEU A 467 -20.52 -9.24 -9.87
N LEU A 468 -19.68 -8.26 -10.16
CA LEU A 468 -19.51 -7.05 -9.36
C LEU A 468 -19.83 -5.79 -10.17
N PHE A 469 -20.37 -4.76 -9.50
CA PHE A 469 -20.38 -3.41 -10.03
C PHE A 469 -19.19 -2.61 -9.56
N GLY A 470 -18.44 -2.01 -10.50
CA GLY A 470 -17.35 -1.07 -10.19
C GLY A 470 -17.88 0.33 -9.94
N THR A 471 -17.66 0.85 -8.72
CA THR A 471 -18.23 2.11 -8.20
C THR A 471 -17.14 3.01 -7.60
N GLU A 472 -17.41 4.31 -7.49
CA GLU A 472 -16.55 5.31 -6.85
C GLU A 472 -17.41 6.36 -6.14
N TYR A 473 -17.17 6.60 -4.87
CA TYR A 473 -17.99 7.50 -4.06
C TYR A 473 -17.23 8.68 -3.44
N MET A 474 -15.93 8.56 -3.27
CA MET A 474 -15.09 9.61 -2.67
C MET A 474 -14.69 10.69 -3.66
N LYS A 475 -14.59 10.35 -4.95
CA LYS A 475 -14.15 11.24 -6.02
C LYS A 475 -15.30 11.61 -6.93
N ALA A 476 -15.46 12.90 -7.19
CA ALA A 476 -16.46 13.41 -8.13
C ALA A 476 -15.81 14.27 -9.22
N SER A 477 -16.13 13.98 -10.48
CA SER A 477 -15.72 14.84 -11.61
C SER A 477 -16.43 16.19 -11.54
N ASN A 478 -15.75 17.26 -11.93
CA ASN A 478 -16.35 18.60 -12.10
C ASN A 478 -17.50 18.62 -13.12
N ARG A 479 -17.66 17.57 -13.91
CA ARG A 479 -18.74 17.38 -14.91
C ARG A 479 -19.85 16.48 -14.41
N SER A 480 -19.67 15.83 -13.26
CA SER A 480 -20.65 14.94 -12.65
C SER A 480 -21.79 15.72 -12.01
N ARG A 481 -22.91 15.00 -11.80
CA ARG A 481 -24.09 15.50 -11.07
C ARG A 481 -24.15 14.85 -9.70
N GLY A 482 -25.06 15.31 -8.81
CA GLY A 482 -25.33 14.67 -7.52
C GLY A 482 -24.57 15.26 -6.36
N PHE A 483 -23.71 16.26 -6.60
CA PHE A 483 -23.01 17.02 -5.56
C PHE A 483 -22.90 18.49 -5.96
N THR A 484 -22.60 19.36 -5.00
CA THR A 484 -22.33 20.77 -5.21
C THR A 484 -20.92 21.11 -4.79
N GLN A 485 -20.17 21.79 -5.66
CA GLN A 485 -18.79 22.21 -5.36
C GLN A 485 -18.66 23.21 -4.19
N TYR A 486 -19.79 23.72 -3.71
CA TYR A 486 -19.82 24.72 -2.64
C TYR A 486 -19.95 24.11 -1.24
N PHE A 487 -20.67 22.98 -1.12
CA PHE A 487 -21.04 22.42 0.18
C PHE A 487 -20.56 20.99 0.38
N ASP A 488 -20.43 20.21 -0.71
CA ASP A 488 -20.20 18.78 -0.63
C ASP A 488 -18.72 18.37 -0.80
N LEU A 489 -17.78 19.36 -0.85
CA LEU A 489 -16.35 19.08 -1.06
C LEU A 489 -15.57 19.17 0.24
N ALA A 490 -14.75 18.15 0.50
CA ALA A 490 -13.82 18.14 1.61
C ALA A 490 -12.79 19.27 1.55
N LYS A 491 -12.44 19.82 2.71
CA LYS A 491 -11.53 20.95 2.87
C LYS A 491 -10.26 20.59 3.59
N LYS A 492 -9.15 21.09 3.06
CA LYS A 492 -7.86 21.10 3.75
C LYS A 492 -7.85 22.07 4.90
N ILE A 493 -6.83 22.01 5.77
CA ILE A 493 -6.62 22.97 6.84
C ILE A 493 -6.53 24.43 6.34
N SER A 494 -6.09 24.65 5.11
CA SER A 494 -6.00 25.95 4.43
C SER A 494 -7.32 26.41 3.79
N ASP A 495 -8.44 25.74 4.05
CA ASP A 495 -9.76 25.95 3.41
C ASP A 495 -9.79 25.71 1.89
N GLN A 496 -8.73 25.18 1.34
CA GLN A 496 -8.71 24.75 -0.07
C GLN A 496 -9.35 23.38 -0.24
N THR A 497 -9.96 23.13 -1.42
CA THR A 497 -10.50 21.82 -1.77
C THR A 497 -9.38 20.87 -2.19
N TYR A 498 -9.57 19.58 -1.94
CA TYR A 498 -8.77 18.53 -2.57
C TYR A 498 -9.20 18.36 -4.01
N ARG A 499 -8.24 18.32 -4.92
CA ARG A 499 -8.54 18.07 -6.33
C ARG A 499 -7.44 17.26 -7.01
N TYR A 500 -7.84 16.50 -7.99
CA TYR A 500 -6.99 15.79 -8.95
C TYR A 500 -7.25 16.39 -10.33
N GLN A 501 -6.20 16.77 -11.02
CA GLN A 501 -6.32 17.33 -12.37
C GLN A 501 -5.56 16.45 -13.35
N SER A 502 -6.28 15.87 -14.32
CA SER A 502 -5.69 15.24 -15.51
C SER A 502 -5.79 16.17 -16.71
N SER A 503 -5.27 15.73 -17.86
CA SER A 503 -5.45 16.44 -19.14
C SER A 503 -6.92 16.58 -19.54
N THR A 504 -7.77 15.67 -19.08
CA THR A 504 -9.15 15.49 -19.57
C THR A 504 -10.22 15.83 -18.54
N ASP A 505 -9.88 15.83 -17.23
CA ASP A 505 -10.87 15.98 -16.16
C ASP A 505 -10.28 16.57 -14.87
N ILE A 506 -11.15 17.15 -14.05
CA ILE A 506 -10.85 17.57 -12.69
C ILE A 506 -11.77 16.80 -11.74
N LYS A 507 -11.20 16.03 -10.83
CA LYS A 507 -11.94 15.33 -9.76
C LYS A 507 -11.67 15.98 -8.42
N TYR A 508 -12.70 16.05 -7.58
CA TYR A 508 -12.65 16.55 -6.21
C TYR A 508 -12.92 15.44 -5.23
N LEU A 509 -12.40 15.55 -4.00
CA LEU A 509 -12.82 14.71 -2.89
C LEU A 509 -14.07 15.30 -2.24
N LEU A 510 -15.03 14.43 -1.96
CA LEU A 510 -16.26 14.77 -1.28
C LEU A 510 -16.06 14.75 0.24
N GLU A 511 -16.88 15.49 0.97
CA GLU A 511 -16.96 15.36 2.41
C GLU A 511 -17.46 13.96 2.83
N HIS A 512 -17.12 13.53 4.04
CA HIS A 512 -17.37 12.16 4.49
C HIS A 512 -18.86 11.83 4.62
N GLU A 513 -19.68 12.75 5.16
CA GLU A 513 -21.13 12.56 5.30
C GLU A 513 -21.81 12.42 3.93
N LYS A 514 -21.40 13.24 2.96
CA LYS A 514 -21.89 13.15 1.59
C LYS A 514 -21.52 11.83 0.94
N THR A 515 -20.27 11.38 1.12
CA THR A 515 -19.81 10.07 0.61
C THR A 515 -20.65 8.93 1.17
N ARG A 516 -20.89 8.92 2.50
CA ARG A 516 -21.76 7.91 3.15
C ARG A 516 -23.19 7.92 2.60
N ALA A 517 -23.79 9.10 2.46
CA ALA A 517 -25.14 9.25 1.94
C ALA A 517 -25.28 8.76 0.50
N LEU A 518 -24.30 9.06 -0.36
CA LEU A 518 -24.29 8.63 -1.76
C LEU A 518 -24.09 7.13 -1.91
N LEU A 519 -23.21 6.52 -1.09
CA LEU A 519 -23.01 5.08 -1.09
C LEU A 519 -24.30 4.35 -0.69
N ASN A 520 -24.89 4.69 0.45
CA ASN A 520 -26.14 4.06 0.91
C ASN A 520 -27.25 4.19 -0.13
N SER A 521 -27.45 5.40 -0.66
CA SER A 521 -28.46 5.66 -1.72
C SER A 521 -28.22 4.83 -2.98
N SER A 522 -26.95 4.59 -3.34
CA SER A 522 -26.58 3.75 -4.50
C SER A 522 -26.83 2.26 -4.22
N PHE A 523 -26.47 1.75 -3.05
CA PHE A 523 -26.73 0.37 -2.67
C PHE A 523 -28.24 0.08 -2.69
N ASP A 524 -29.05 0.97 -2.09
CA ASP A 524 -30.52 0.85 -2.12
C ASP A 524 -31.07 0.82 -3.56
N ALA A 525 -30.56 1.70 -4.44
CA ALA A 525 -31.01 1.78 -5.82
C ALA A 525 -30.57 0.57 -6.67
N LEU A 526 -29.40 0.00 -6.38
CA LEU A 526 -28.85 -1.13 -7.10
C LEU A 526 -29.27 -2.49 -6.56
N SER A 527 -29.88 -2.56 -5.38
CA SER A 527 -30.35 -3.81 -4.74
C SER A 527 -31.32 -4.64 -5.58
N SER A 528 -31.96 -4.01 -6.58
CA SER A 528 -32.85 -4.70 -7.52
C SER A 528 -32.14 -5.51 -8.60
N TYR A 529 -30.80 -5.32 -8.75
CA TYR A 529 -30.00 -6.08 -9.68
C TYR A 529 -29.39 -7.29 -8.96
N ASP A 530 -29.40 -8.43 -9.65
CA ASP A 530 -28.85 -9.66 -9.15
C ASP A 530 -27.32 -9.68 -9.41
N VAL A 531 -26.56 -8.99 -8.55
CA VAL A 531 -25.09 -8.99 -8.52
C VAL A 531 -24.59 -9.51 -7.18
N ASP A 532 -23.37 -10.05 -7.13
CA ASP A 532 -22.81 -10.60 -5.90
C ASP A 532 -22.22 -9.52 -4.99
N GLY A 533 -21.81 -8.38 -5.56
CA GLY A 533 -21.24 -7.32 -4.74
C GLY A 533 -20.70 -6.13 -5.55
N TYR A 534 -19.79 -5.41 -4.89
CA TYR A 534 -19.26 -4.14 -5.38
C TYR A 534 -17.75 -4.08 -5.26
N LEU A 535 -17.13 -3.61 -6.34
CA LEU A 535 -15.76 -3.10 -6.30
C LEU A 535 -15.83 -1.61 -6.02
N ILE A 536 -15.36 -1.16 -4.85
CA ILE A 536 -15.47 0.23 -4.40
C ILE A 536 -14.12 0.93 -4.56
N GLY A 537 -14.07 1.91 -5.45
CA GLY A 537 -12.87 2.72 -5.65
C GLY A 537 -12.58 3.64 -4.46
N SER A 538 -11.31 3.95 -4.26
CA SER A 538 -10.76 4.89 -3.27
C SER A 538 -10.94 4.54 -1.79
N PHE A 539 -11.88 3.70 -1.38
CA PHE A 539 -12.07 3.33 0.02
C PHE A 539 -10.87 2.57 0.60
N GLY A 540 -10.25 1.71 -0.19
CA GLY A 540 -9.10 0.92 0.24
C GLY A 540 -7.83 1.75 0.49
N ASN A 541 -7.62 2.83 -0.26
CA ASN A 541 -6.31 3.46 -0.39
C ASN A 541 -6.28 4.98 -0.26
N MET A 542 -7.34 5.60 0.30
CA MET A 542 -7.42 7.04 0.40
C MET A 542 -7.92 7.52 1.76
N LEU A 543 -7.01 8.17 2.49
CA LEU A 543 -7.31 8.87 3.73
C LEU A 543 -7.09 10.37 3.57
N TYR A 544 -8.04 11.17 4.08
CA TYR A 544 -7.93 12.63 4.14
C TYR A 544 -8.76 13.18 5.29
N GLN A 545 -8.24 14.21 5.96
CA GLN A 545 -9.02 14.95 6.95
C GLN A 545 -9.95 15.94 6.27
N ASP A 546 -11.18 16.04 6.73
CA ASP A 546 -12.08 17.12 6.35
C ASP A 546 -12.16 18.18 7.45
N TYR A 547 -11.41 19.25 7.28
CA TYR A 547 -11.35 20.35 8.26
C TYR A 547 -12.63 21.21 8.32
N GLN A 548 -13.52 21.08 7.33
CA GLN A 548 -14.82 21.77 7.39
C GLN A 548 -15.72 21.12 8.46
N ASN A 549 -15.68 19.79 8.58
CA ASN A 549 -16.52 19.02 9.51
C ASN A 549 -15.73 18.53 10.74
N SER A 550 -14.44 18.88 10.85
CA SER A 550 -13.54 18.46 11.92
C SER A 550 -13.34 16.94 12.03
N ASP A 551 -13.57 16.21 10.94
CA ASP A 551 -13.37 14.77 10.89
C ASP A 551 -11.88 14.43 10.85
N SER A 552 -11.45 13.56 11.75
CA SER A 552 -10.07 13.04 11.81
C SER A 552 -9.87 11.87 10.84
N LEU A 553 -8.61 11.45 10.66
CA LEU A 553 -8.29 10.24 9.88
C LEU A 553 -8.85 8.96 10.55
N ASN A 554 -8.84 8.91 11.89
CA ASN A 554 -9.41 7.79 12.63
C ASN A 554 -10.94 7.72 12.47
N ASP A 555 -11.62 8.87 12.49
CA ASP A 555 -13.07 8.93 12.25
C ASP A 555 -13.40 8.40 10.84
N GLN A 556 -12.57 8.76 9.84
CA GLN A 556 -12.74 8.26 8.49
C GLN A 556 -12.62 6.73 8.42
N ILE A 557 -11.57 6.15 9.01
CA ILE A 557 -11.40 4.69 9.05
C ILE A 557 -12.59 4.02 9.72
N THR A 558 -12.97 4.51 10.89
CA THR A 558 -14.06 3.94 11.68
C THR A 558 -15.38 3.91 10.90
N TRP A 559 -15.81 5.05 10.33
CA TRP A 559 -17.07 5.06 9.61
C TRP A 559 -17.04 4.25 8.31
N MET A 560 -15.88 4.13 7.64
CA MET A 560 -15.75 3.28 6.46
C MET A 560 -15.89 1.80 6.83
N GLN A 561 -15.23 1.36 7.90
CA GLN A 561 -15.33 0.00 8.41
C GLN A 561 -16.78 -0.33 8.85
N GLU A 562 -17.41 0.52 9.68
CA GLU A 562 -18.78 0.35 10.11
C GLU A 562 -19.76 0.28 8.93
N LEU A 563 -19.57 1.15 7.93
CA LEU A 563 -20.42 1.20 6.76
C LEU A 563 -20.33 -0.08 5.93
N LEU A 564 -19.10 -0.55 5.64
CA LEU A 564 -18.89 -1.75 4.83
C LEU A 564 -19.26 -3.04 5.58
N SER A 565 -18.93 -3.15 6.87
CA SER A 565 -19.35 -4.30 7.70
C SER A 565 -20.87 -4.43 7.84
N SER A 566 -21.63 -3.37 7.58
CA SER A 566 -23.10 -3.41 7.59
C SER A 566 -23.73 -3.97 6.31
N LYS A 567 -22.93 -4.35 5.32
CA LYS A 567 -23.39 -4.84 4.01
C LYS A 567 -23.30 -6.36 3.97
N ASP A 568 -24.31 -6.97 3.36
CA ASP A 568 -24.36 -8.41 3.12
C ASP A 568 -23.71 -8.79 1.77
N GLU A 569 -23.52 -7.80 0.88
CA GLU A 569 -22.92 -7.98 -0.44
C GLU A 569 -21.41 -8.07 -0.35
N MET A 570 -20.79 -8.81 -1.27
CA MET A 570 -19.35 -8.93 -1.39
C MET A 570 -18.69 -7.57 -1.61
N ILE A 571 -17.69 -7.23 -0.81
CA ILE A 571 -16.91 -6.00 -0.91
C ILE A 571 -15.51 -6.29 -1.42
N VAL A 572 -15.14 -5.67 -2.51
CA VAL A 572 -13.81 -5.76 -3.12
C VAL A 572 -13.18 -4.38 -3.17
N LEU A 573 -11.90 -4.29 -2.81
CA LEU A 573 -11.17 -3.04 -2.79
C LEU A 573 -9.89 -3.13 -3.62
N TYR A 574 -9.46 -1.99 -4.18
CA TYR A 574 -8.18 -1.86 -4.88
C TYR A 574 -7.08 -1.42 -3.94
N ASP A 575 -5.86 -1.97 -4.12
CA ASP A 575 -4.62 -1.41 -3.58
C ASP A 575 -4.79 -1.02 -2.10
N ALA A 576 -5.48 -1.89 -1.33
CA ALA A 576 -6.03 -1.56 -0.03
C ALA A 576 -4.98 -1.52 1.08
N PHE A 577 -5.14 -0.60 2.02
CA PHE A 577 -4.42 -0.54 3.27
C PHE A 577 -5.03 -1.49 4.31
N ASP A 578 -4.25 -1.90 5.30
CA ASP A 578 -4.61 -2.95 6.26
C ASP A 578 -5.85 -2.64 7.10
N TYR A 579 -6.16 -1.38 7.34
CA TYR A 579 -7.37 -0.99 8.05
C TYR A 579 -8.68 -1.43 7.36
N MET A 580 -8.60 -1.89 6.09
CA MET A 580 -9.73 -2.42 5.34
C MET A 580 -9.75 -3.95 5.21
N PHE A 581 -8.70 -4.65 5.65
CA PHE A 581 -8.60 -6.10 5.40
C PHE A 581 -9.72 -6.92 6.02
N GLU A 582 -10.25 -6.50 7.17
CA GLU A 582 -11.35 -7.19 7.86
C GLU A 582 -12.72 -7.02 7.17
N VAL A 583 -12.86 -6.01 6.31
CA VAL A 583 -14.16 -5.64 5.71
C VAL A 583 -14.19 -5.87 4.20
N MET A 584 -13.21 -6.56 3.65
CA MET A 584 -13.13 -6.88 2.23
C MET A 584 -12.98 -8.38 1.99
N ASP A 585 -13.59 -8.88 0.91
CA ASP A 585 -13.61 -10.30 0.55
C ASP A 585 -12.54 -10.68 -0.48
N ALA A 586 -11.98 -9.72 -1.21
CA ALA A 586 -10.91 -9.93 -2.17
C ALA A 586 -10.06 -8.66 -2.35
N TYR A 587 -8.77 -8.86 -2.57
CA TYR A 587 -7.80 -7.79 -2.80
C TYR A 587 -7.51 -7.65 -4.30
N PHE A 588 -7.86 -6.51 -4.90
CA PHE A 588 -7.53 -6.19 -6.29
C PHE A 588 -6.31 -5.25 -6.37
N ASP A 589 -5.52 -5.40 -7.42
CA ASP A 589 -4.30 -4.62 -7.67
C ASP A 589 -3.25 -4.74 -6.55
N MET A 590 -3.04 -6.00 -6.05
CA MET A 590 -1.98 -6.29 -5.08
C MET A 590 -0.65 -5.69 -5.56
N PRO A 591 0.07 -4.90 -4.73
CA PRO A 591 1.36 -4.37 -5.12
C PRO A 591 2.35 -5.50 -5.42
N MET A 592 3.05 -5.42 -6.56
CA MET A 592 3.99 -6.43 -7.04
C MET A 592 5.45 -5.99 -6.88
N TYR A 593 5.68 -4.77 -6.38
CA TYR A 593 7.00 -4.16 -6.25
C TYR A 593 7.08 -3.29 -4.99
N SER A 594 8.28 -3.14 -4.47
CA SER A 594 8.65 -2.03 -3.57
C SER A 594 8.84 -0.73 -4.38
N SER A 595 9.17 0.38 -3.72
CA SER A 595 9.59 1.62 -4.40
C SER A 595 10.90 1.45 -5.19
N GLN A 596 11.61 0.35 -5.00
CA GLN A 596 12.87 0.01 -5.68
C GLN A 596 13.94 1.11 -5.54
N TYR A 597 13.97 1.81 -4.40
CA TYR A 597 15.03 2.78 -4.15
C TYR A 597 16.40 2.09 -4.21
N ILE A 598 17.41 2.80 -4.72
CA ILE A 598 18.76 2.25 -4.92
C ILE A 598 19.39 1.73 -3.62
N VAL A 599 18.94 2.24 -2.47
CA VAL A 599 19.41 1.83 -1.15
C VAL A 599 18.86 0.48 -0.71
N PHE A 600 17.72 0.03 -1.25
CA PHE A 600 17.12 -1.25 -0.91
C PHE A 600 17.89 -2.40 -1.57
N ASP A 601 18.12 -3.46 -0.83
CA ASP A 601 18.83 -4.64 -1.31
C ASP A 601 17.92 -5.67 -1.95
N ASP A 602 16.68 -5.80 -1.43
CA ASP A 602 15.76 -6.79 -1.91
C ASP A 602 14.31 -6.27 -1.89
N THR A 603 13.47 -6.86 -2.74
CA THR A 603 12.01 -6.74 -2.70
C THR A 603 11.46 -8.10 -2.29
N VAL A 604 10.65 -8.14 -1.23
CA VAL A 604 10.11 -9.39 -0.69
C VAL A 604 8.59 -9.36 -0.64
N PRO A 605 7.90 -10.48 -0.93
CA PRO A 605 6.45 -10.53 -1.01
C PRO A 605 5.77 -10.60 0.38
N PHE A 606 6.15 -9.72 1.30
CA PHE A 606 5.65 -9.74 2.68
C PHE A 606 4.12 -9.69 2.74
N LEU A 607 3.52 -8.72 2.05
CA LEU A 607 2.08 -8.51 2.12
C LEU A 607 1.29 -9.68 1.53
N SER A 608 1.74 -10.25 0.40
CA SER A 608 1.07 -11.40 -0.18
C SER A 608 1.28 -12.69 0.62
N ILE A 609 2.44 -12.87 1.27
CA ILE A 609 2.62 -13.98 2.22
C ILE A 609 1.65 -13.82 3.38
N ALA A 610 1.53 -12.63 3.96
CA ALA A 610 0.61 -12.35 5.07
C ALA A 610 -0.86 -12.60 4.71
N LEU A 611 -1.27 -12.32 3.49
CA LEU A 611 -2.66 -12.48 3.04
C LEU A 611 -2.92 -13.78 2.28
N SER A 612 -1.90 -14.62 2.00
CA SER A 612 -2.10 -15.93 1.39
C SER A 612 -2.96 -16.83 2.28
N GLY A 613 -3.95 -17.49 1.69
CA GLY A 613 -4.93 -18.31 2.42
C GLY A 613 -5.97 -17.51 3.23
N VAL A 614 -5.91 -16.17 3.23
CA VAL A 614 -6.88 -15.30 3.90
C VAL A 614 -7.97 -14.87 2.92
N MET A 615 -7.60 -14.33 1.79
CA MET A 615 -8.50 -13.89 0.73
C MET A 615 -7.86 -14.03 -0.65
N PRO A 616 -8.66 -14.05 -1.75
CA PRO A 616 -8.10 -14.04 -3.11
C PRO A 616 -7.34 -12.73 -3.41
N LEU A 617 -6.11 -12.87 -3.91
CA LEU A 617 -5.22 -11.76 -4.24
C LEU A 617 -5.06 -11.64 -5.75
N PHE A 618 -5.45 -10.50 -6.33
CA PHE A 618 -5.37 -10.29 -7.76
C PHE A 618 -4.33 -9.23 -8.13
N ALA A 619 -3.53 -9.53 -9.15
CA ALA A 619 -2.50 -8.64 -9.65
C ALA A 619 -3.09 -7.41 -10.40
N PRO A 620 -2.29 -6.37 -10.62
CA PRO A 620 -2.57 -5.37 -11.65
C PRO A 620 -2.71 -6.02 -13.04
N TYR A 621 -3.38 -5.32 -13.95
CA TYR A 621 -3.75 -5.86 -15.26
C TYR A 621 -2.57 -6.36 -16.09
N ALA A 622 -2.62 -7.63 -16.49
CA ALA A 622 -1.65 -8.29 -17.36
C ALA A 622 -1.63 -7.74 -18.80
N ASN A 623 -2.62 -6.93 -19.17
CA ASN A 623 -2.63 -6.17 -20.43
C ASN A 623 -1.32 -5.41 -20.68
N PHE A 624 -0.62 -5.00 -19.61
CA PHE A 624 0.47 -4.04 -19.66
C PHE A 624 1.82 -4.64 -19.28
N TYR A 625 1.94 -5.96 -19.17
CA TYR A 625 3.21 -6.61 -18.82
C TYR A 625 4.26 -6.40 -19.92
N PRO A 626 5.43 -5.85 -19.60
CA PRO A 626 6.49 -5.64 -20.60
C PRO A 626 7.15 -6.96 -21.02
N TYR A 627 7.31 -7.89 -20.10
CA TYR A 627 7.84 -9.26 -20.28
C TYR A 627 6.90 -10.24 -19.59
N ALA A 628 5.94 -10.76 -20.35
CA ALA A 628 4.84 -11.54 -19.77
C ALA A 628 5.33 -12.71 -18.92
N ARG A 629 6.33 -13.47 -19.38
CA ARG A 629 6.82 -14.65 -18.68
C ARG A 629 7.43 -14.33 -17.31
N ASP A 630 8.20 -13.26 -17.20
CA ASP A 630 8.79 -12.84 -15.92
C ASP A 630 7.73 -12.37 -14.93
N GLU A 631 6.73 -11.62 -15.41
CA GLU A 631 5.61 -11.18 -14.58
C GLU A 631 4.75 -12.36 -14.10
N LEU A 632 4.48 -13.33 -14.98
CA LEU A 632 3.72 -14.53 -14.63
C LEU A 632 4.46 -15.43 -13.62
N LEU A 633 5.78 -15.56 -13.72
CA LEU A 633 6.59 -16.23 -12.70
C LEU A 633 6.49 -15.52 -11.35
N ARG A 634 6.43 -14.17 -11.36
CA ARG A 634 6.23 -13.41 -10.14
C ARG A 634 4.84 -13.60 -9.56
N LEU A 635 3.78 -13.75 -10.39
CA LEU A 635 2.46 -14.12 -9.90
C LEU A 635 2.49 -15.44 -9.13
N ILE A 636 3.22 -16.42 -9.67
CA ILE A 636 3.37 -17.74 -9.04
C ILE A 636 4.16 -17.62 -7.73
N ASP A 637 5.30 -16.91 -7.74
CA ASP A 637 6.15 -16.69 -6.57
C ASP A 637 5.41 -15.97 -5.42
N PHE A 638 4.60 -14.97 -5.78
CA PHE A 638 3.89 -14.13 -4.82
C PHE A 638 2.47 -14.62 -4.49
N HIS A 639 2.04 -15.74 -5.08
CA HIS A 639 0.70 -16.30 -4.90
C HIS A 639 -0.42 -15.30 -5.23
N VAL A 640 -0.35 -14.70 -6.41
CA VAL A 640 -1.30 -13.67 -6.86
C VAL A 640 -1.92 -14.08 -8.19
N TYR A 641 -3.23 -13.84 -8.37
CA TYR A 641 -3.98 -14.31 -9.53
C TYR A 641 -4.02 -13.28 -10.67
N PRO A 642 -4.12 -13.75 -11.93
CA PRO A 642 -4.07 -12.88 -13.10
C PRO A 642 -5.34 -12.03 -13.26
N SER A 643 -5.17 -10.82 -13.81
CA SER A 643 -6.22 -9.85 -14.05
C SER A 643 -6.11 -9.24 -15.44
N PHE A 644 -7.24 -8.95 -16.07
CA PHE A 644 -7.31 -8.20 -17.32
C PHE A 644 -8.41 -7.15 -17.30
N ILE A 645 -8.18 -6.00 -17.96
CA ILE A 645 -9.22 -5.03 -18.25
C ILE A 645 -9.59 -5.13 -19.73
N LEU A 646 -10.88 -5.29 -20.01
CA LEU A 646 -11.36 -5.75 -21.33
C LEU A 646 -12.46 -4.86 -21.91
N THR A 647 -12.44 -4.76 -23.22
CA THR A 647 -13.48 -4.14 -24.03
C THR A 647 -13.73 -4.98 -25.29
N ASN A 648 -14.93 -4.89 -25.85
CA ASN A 648 -15.22 -5.45 -27.17
C ASN A 648 -14.69 -4.55 -28.30
N ARG A 649 -14.71 -3.23 -28.11
CA ARG A 649 -14.17 -2.23 -29.05
C ARG A 649 -12.71 -1.91 -28.75
N SER A 650 -12.02 -1.37 -29.75
CA SER A 650 -10.62 -0.93 -29.63
C SER A 650 -10.46 0.14 -28.53
N SER A 651 -9.40 0.05 -27.74
CA SER A 651 -9.00 1.02 -26.69
C SER A 651 -8.77 2.44 -27.22
N LYS A 652 -8.60 2.64 -28.54
CA LYS A 652 -8.50 3.99 -29.12
C LYS A 652 -9.70 4.91 -28.81
N PHE A 653 -10.86 4.33 -28.51
CA PHE A 653 -12.05 5.10 -28.12
C PHE A 653 -12.01 5.55 -26.65
N LEU A 654 -11.00 5.13 -25.86
CA LEU A 654 -10.71 5.59 -24.50
C LEU A 654 -9.74 6.79 -24.48
N GLN A 655 -9.22 7.20 -25.63
CA GLN A 655 -8.41 8.43 -25.74
C GLN A 655 -9.25 9.66 -25.37
N ASP A 656 -8.60 10.67 -24.77
CA ASP A 656 -9.24 11.89 -24.26
C ASP A 656 -10.28 11.63 -23.15
N THR A 657 -10.11 10.53 -22.39
CA THR A 657 -10.89 10.19 -21.20
C THR A 657 -9.98 9.93 -20.00
N SER A 658 -10.53 9.75 -18.80
CA SER A 658 -9.71 9.36 -17.63
C SER A 658 -9.13 7.95 -17.75
N LEU A 659 -9.55 7.19 -18.77
CA LEU A 659 -9.09 5.83 -19.06
C LEU A 659 -8.06 5.79 -20.21
N GLU A 660 -7.50 6.92 -20.63
CA GLU A 660 -6.52 7.01 -21.74
C GLU A 660 -5.25 6.18 -21.53
N PHE A 661 -4.91 5.85 -20.25
CA PHE A 661 -3.79 4.98 -19.93
C PHE A 661 -4.02 3.51 -20.36
N ILE A 662 -5.27 3.13 -20.67
CA ILE A 662 -5.63 1.78 -21.15
C ILE A 662 -5.43 1.76 -22.66
N TYR A 663 -4.19 1.57 -23.09
CA TYR A 663 -3.82 1.56 -24.51
C TYR A 663 -4.08 0.21 -25.22
N THR A 664 -4.40 -0.86 -24.48
CA THR A 664 -4.76 -2.18 -25.00
C THR A 664 -5.81 -2.84 -24.10
N SER A 665 -6.98 -3.17 -24.64
CA SER A 665 -8.10 -3.78 -23.89
C SER A 665 -9.03 -4.64 -24.74
N SER A 666 -8.86 -4.66 -26.07
CA SER A 666 -9.74 -5.43 -26.96
C SER A 666 -9.62 -6.92 -26.67
N TYR A 667 -10.73 -7.57 -26.26
CA TYR A 667 -10.78 -9.01 -25.98
C TYR A 667 -10.30 -9.85 -27.17
N ARG A 668 -10.73 -9.48 -28.38
CA ARG A 668 -10.33 -10.18 -29.61
C ARG A 668 -8.80 -10.21 -29.78
N ASP A 669 -8.13 -9.13 -29.41
CA ASP A 669 -6.69 -8.98 -29.59
C ASP A 669 -5.91 -9.64 -28.41
N LEU A 670 -6.54 -9.78 -27.23
CA LEU A 670 -5.94 -10.32 -26.01
C LEU A 670 -6.30 -11.78 -25.73
N ASN A 671 -7.27 -12.36 -26.41
CA ASN A 671 -7.84 -13.67 -26.11
C ASN A 671 -6.78 -14.77 -25.95
N ASP A 672 -5.86 -14.90 -26.91
CA ASP A 672 -4.81 -15.93 -26.87
C ASP A 672 -3.84 -15.69 -25.69
N ALA A 673 -3.52 -14.42 -25.41
CA ALA A 673 -2.68 -14.06 -24.27
C ALA A 673 -3.37 -14.39 -22.93
N ILE A 674 -4.66 -14.08 -22.81
CA ILE A 674 -5.46 -14.39 -21.60
C ILE A 674 -5.40 -15.90 -21.32
N LYS A 675 -5.71 -16.73 -22.31
CA LYS A 675 -5.72 -18.18 -22.17
C LYS A 675 -4.33 -18.73 -21.81
N THR A 676 -3.31 -18.26 -22.52
CA THR A 676 -1.92 -18.69 -22.28
C THR A 676 -1.43 -18.29 -20.88
N TYR A 677 -1.67 -17.04 -20.47
CA TYR A 677 -1.22 -16.51 -19.18
C TYR A 677 -1.96 -17.19 -18.02
N TYR A 678 -3.28 -17.35 -18.14
CA TYR A 678 -4.07 -18.04 -17.14
C TYR A 678 -3.58 -19.48 -16.92
N HIS A 679 -3.46 -20.28 -17.99
CA HIS A 679 -3.05 -21.67 -17.86
C HIS A 679 -1.64 -21.81 -17.30
N PHE A 680 -0.71 -20.93 -17.67
CA PHE A 680 0.64 -20.95 -17.12
C PHE A 680 0.65 -20.73 -15.59
N VAL A 681 -0.17 -19.82 -15.09
CA VAL A 681 -0.28 -19.56 -13.64
C VAL A 681 -1.13 -20.64 -12.96
N ASN A 682 -2.25 -21.04 -13.57
CA ASN A 682 -3.15 -22.06 -13.03
C ASN A 682 -2.44 -23.40 -12.83
N ASP A 683 -1.64 -23.84 -13.78
CA ASP A 683 -0.90 -25.11 -13.70
C ASP A 683 0.10 -25.15 -12.53
N ALA A 684 0.51 -24.00 -12.01
CA ALA A 684 1.28 -23.90 -10.78
C ALA A 684 0.40 -23.81 -9.55
N LEU A 685 -0.52 -22.80 -9.50
CA LEU A 685 -1.20 -22.39 -8.28
C LEU A 685 -2.46 -23.18 -7.94
N LYS A 686 -3.04 -23.95 -8.86
CA LYS A 686 -4.22 -24.79 -8.58
C LYS A 686 -4.03 -25.82 -7.47
N TYR A 687 -2.79 -26.23 -7.19
CA TYR A 687 -2.47 -27.17 -6.12
C TYR A 687 -2.36 -26.53 -4.75
N VAL A 688 -2.32 -25.21 -4.71
CA VAL A 688 -2.10 -24.39 -3.51
C VAL A 688 -3.13 -23.27 -3.36
N TYR A 689 -4.24 -23.35 -4.12
CA TYR A 689 -5.32 -22.36 -4.01
C TYR A 689 -5.92 -22.39 -2.61
N GLY A 690 -5.97 -21.21 -1.97
CA GLY A 690 -6.46 -21.08 -0.61
C GLY A 690 -5.48 -21.52 0.49
N GLU A 691 -4.28 -21.95 0.12
CA GLU A 691 -3.25 -22.39 1.07
C GLU A 691 -2.36 -21.21 1.52
N LYS A 692 -1.88 -21.30 2.75
CA LYS A 692 -0.95 -20.30 3.32
C LYS A 692 0.48 -20.60 2.87
N ILE A 693 1.20 -19.55 2.50
CA ILE A 693 2.65 -19.63 2.34
C ILE A 693 3.27 -19.72 3.74
N ILE A 694 4.06 -20.76 4.00
CA ILE A 694 4.76 -20.98 5.26
C ILE A 694 6.26 -20.75 5.15
N ALA A 695 6.85 -20.90 3.96
CA ALA A 695 8.26 -20.59 3.72
C ALA A 695 8.49 -20.08 2.29
N ARG A 696 9.49 -19.22 2.13
CA ARG A 696 10.00 -18.77 0.83
C ARG A 696 11.51 -18.64 0.90
N ASP A 697 12.19 -19.51 0.16
CA ASP A 697 13.64 -19.63 0.15
C ASP A 697 14.20 -19.29 -1.23
N VAL A 698 15.15 -18.37 -1.30
CA VAL A 698 15.96 -18.21 -2.50
C VAL A 698 17.09 -19.25 -2.44
N ILE A 699 16.90 -20.41 -3.08
CA ILE A 699 17.84 -21.53 -3.02
C ILE A 699 19.11 -21.32 -3.84
N SER A 700 19.04 -20.40 -4.80
CA SER A 700 20.16 -19.86 -5.57
C SER A 700 19.74 -18.51 -6.15
N ASN A 701 20.66 -17.60 -6.41
CA ASN A 701 20.30 -16.35 -7.07
C ASN A 701 19.50 -16.63 -8.36
N GLY A 702 18.31 -16.07 -8.44
CA GLY A 702 17.36 -16.28 -9.53
C GLY A 702 16.52 -17.56 -9.43
N VAL A 703 16.62 -18.34 -8.33
CA VAL A 703 15.79 -19.55 -8.14
C VAL A 703 15.16 -19.53 -6.75
N VAL A 704 13.84 -19.59 -6.71
CA VAL A 704 13.04 -19.45 -5.50
C VAL A 704 12.22 -20.73 -5.27
N ARG A 705 12.13 -21.17 -4.02
CA ARG A 705 11.20 -22.19 -3.56
C ARG A 705 10.17 -21.55 -2.64
N VAL A 706 8.89 -21.71 -2.96
CA VAL A 706 7.76 -21.31 -2.10
C VAL A 706 7.12 -22.59 -1.56
N THR A 707 6.94 -22.67 -0.25
CA THR A 707 6.35 -23.83 0.44
C THR A 707 5.05 -23.44 1.10
N TYR A 708 4.04 -24.28 0.98
CA TYR A 708 2.68 -24.07 1.48
C TYR A 708 2.34 -25.03 2.62
N GLU A 709 1.30 -24.72 3.41
CA GLU A 709 0.95 -25.51 4.60
C GLU A 709 0.44 -26.92 4.27
N ASN A 710 0.02 -27.17 3.04
CA ASN A 710 -0.36 -28.51 2.54
C ASN A 710 0.83 -29.36 2.03
N ASP A 711 2.06 -29.02 2.40
CA ASP A 711 3.30 -29.68 2.01
C ASP A 711 3.63 -29.62 0.50
N VAL A 712 2.90 -28.83 -0.28
CA VAL A 712 3.26 -28.54 -1.67
C VAL A 712 4.32 -27.47 -1.72
N SER A 713 5.33 -27.63 -2.58
CA SER A 713 6.29 -26.58 -2.88
C SER A 713 6.38 -26.31 -4.38
N ILE A 714 6.59 -25.05 -4.73
CA ILE A 714 6.80 -24.60 -6.12
C ILE A 714 8.20 -24.03 -6.22
N ILE A 715 9.01 -24.58 -7.15
CA ILE A 715 10.35 -24.07 -7.42
C ILE A 715 10.31 -23.28 -8.72
N ILE A 716 10.64 -22.00 -8.64
CA ILE A 716 10.56 -21.02 -9.72
C ILE A 716 11.97 -20.66 -10.17
N ASN A 717 12.25 -20.82 -11.46
CA ASN A 717 13.53 -20.48 -12.08
C ASN A 717 13.38 -19.20 -12.92
N TYR A 718 13.87 -18.08 -12.39
CA TYR A 718 13.91 -16.77 -13.09
C TYR A 718 15.10 -16.65 -14.05
N LEU A 719 16.01 -17.63 -14.07
CA LEU A 719 17.18 -17.59 -14.93
C LEU A 719 16.79 -17.81 -16.40
N ASP A 720 17.59 -17.29 -17.31
CA ASP A 720 17.53 -17.54 -18.77
C ASP A 720 18.18 -18.86 -19.20
N ARG A 721 18.51 -19.72 -18.21
CA ARG A 721 19.10 -21.06 -18.39
C ARG A 721 18.43 -22.08 -17.45
N PRO A 722 18.45 -23.38 -17.78
CA PRO A 722 17.95 -24.41 -16.88
C PRO A 722 18.72 -24.45 -15.55
N TYR A 723 17.99 -24.77 -14.47
CA TYR A 723 18.54 -25.02 -13.14
C TYR A 723 18.27 -26.48 -12.74
N ASN A 724 19.23 -27.08 -12.05
CA ASN A 724 19.11 -28.47 -11.56
C ASN A 724 19.01 -28.43 -10.01
N ASP A 725 17.83 -28.73 -9.50
CA ASP A 725 17.58 -28.94 -8.07
C ASP A 725 17.57 -30.42 -7.74
N GLN A 726 18.71 -30.96 -7.28
CA GLN A 726 18.86 -32.35 -6.80
C GLN A 726 18.37 -33.40 -7.83
N GLY A 727 18.63 -33.18 -9.11
CA GLY A 727 18.20 -34.06 -10.20
C GLY A 727 16.93 -33.66 -10.91
N THR A 728 16.15 -32.72 -10.37
CA THR A 728 15.01 -32.11 -11.06
C THR A 728 15.47 -30.92 -11.89
N ILE A 729 15.27 -31.01 -13.22
CA ILE A 729 15.62 -29.91 -14.12
C ILE A 729 14.43 -28.95 -14.27
N ILE A 730 14.61 -27.70 -13.84
CA ILE A 730 13.67 -26.61 -14.06
C ILE A 730 14.16 -25.82 -15.27
N GLN A 731 13.34 -25.73 -16.32
CA GLN A 731 13.71 -25.02 -17.55
C GLN A 731 13.89 -23.51 -17.30
N ALA A 732 14.55 -22.84 -18.25
CA ALA A 732 14.70 -21.38 -18.23
C ALA A 732 13.33 -20.68 -18.13
N LYS A 733 13.21 -19.67 -17.26
CA LYS A 733 11.97 -18.90 -17.08
C LYS A 733 10.74 -19.81 -16.91
N ASN A 734 10.84 -20.80 -16.01
CA ASN A 734 9.80 -21.78 -15.78
C ASN A 734 9.78 -22.23 -14.29
N TYR A 735 8.90 -23.13 -13.95
CA TYR A 735 8.72 -23.63 -12.59
C TYR A 735 8.49 -25.16 -12.60
N VAL A 736 8.54 -25.75 -11.41
CA VAL A 736 8.14 -27.14 -11.14
C VAL A 736 7.36 -27.18 -9.82
N VAL A 737 6.23 -27.87 -9.82
CA VAL A 737 5.45 -28.17 -8.61
C VAL A 737 5.93 -29.49 -8.03
N LYS A 738 6.19 -29.54 -6.72
CA LYS A 738 6.59 -30.76 -5.98
C LYS A 738 5.60 -30.98 -4.84
N ASN A 739 5.14 -32.22 -4.70
CA ASN A 739 4.48 -32.71 -3.50
C ASN A 739 5.59 -33.33 -2.63
N ASN A 740 5.78 -32.82 -1.44
CA ASN A 740 6.83 -33.27 -0.51
C ASN A 740 6.40 -34.51 0.27
#